data_69d06e9aa40186bedd2f25b55a57ccc8
#
_entry.id   69d06e9aa40186bedd2f25b55a57ccc8
#
_cell.length_a   1.000
_cell.length_b   1.000
_cell.length_c   1.000
_cell.angle_alpha   90.00
_cell.angle_beta   90.00
_cell.angle_gamma   90.00
#
_symmetry.space_group_name_H-M   'P 1'
#
loop_
_entity.id
_entity.type
_entity.pdbx_description
1 polymer ?
#
loop_
_entity_poly.entity_id
_entity_poly.type
_entity_poly.pdbx_seq_one_letter_code
_entity_poly.pdbx_strand_id
1 'polypeptide(L)'
;MNLEKFTDRAKGFLQSAQTVAIRMNHQRISPEHLLKALLEDEQGMASGLIQAAGGDAKRALGETDLALSKIPAVSGSGAQHTPGLDNDLVRVLDQAETIAQKSGDSYVTVERLLVALALSLNTAAGKALQAANAKPEALNTAINSMRGGRTADTSSAEDRYDALKKFARDLTEAARAGKLDPVIGRDEEIRRTIQILARRTKNNPVLIGEPGVGKTAIAEGLALRIANGDVPDTLKDRTLMALDMGSLIAGAKYRGEFEERLKGVLDEVKGAEGQIVLFIDEMHTLIGAGKAEGAMDAGNLLKPALARGELHCIGATTLDEYQKHVEKDPALQRRFQPVFVGEPTVEDTISILRGLKEKYELHHGVRITDAAIVAAATLSNRYIADRFLPDKAIDLMDEAASRIRMEVESKPEEIETLDRRIIQLKIEREALKRETDDASRDRLATLEADLANFEQQSAELTTRWQAEKDKINAEAVLKAQLDQARIELEQAQRAGDLARAGELSYGVIPQLTRQLDEAQSAAKGAMLREEVTADDIAGVVARWTGIPMERMLEGEREKLLHMEEQLGKRVIGQADAVKAVSTAVRRSRAGLQDPNRPLGSFLFLGPTGVGKTELTKALAEFLFDDPNAMVRIDMSEFMEKHAVARLIGAPPGYVGYEEGGVLTEAVRRRPYQVVLFDEVEKAHNDVFNILLQVLDDGRLTDGQGRTVDFSNTIVILTSNLGSQYLTNLADGHPVEEVEPQVMDVVRAHFRPEFLNRLDEIILFHRLGADHMAPIVDIQVGRVAKLLKDRKVGIDLSPAAREWLGRVGYDPVYGARPLKRAVQRYLQDPLADLILRGAVKDGSTVHVDEGDGALTLRVA
;
A
#
# COMPACT_ATOMS: atom_id res chain seq x y z
N MET A 1 41.90 10.65 -36.78
CA MET A 1 41.31 9.96 -35.64
C MET A 1 39.78 9.83 -35.88
N ASN A 2 39.26 8.62 -35.93
CA ASN A 2 37.84 8.36 -36.17
C ASN A 2 37.17 7.98 -34.86
N LEU A 3 36.49 8.94 -34.22
CA LEU A 3 35.79 8.71 -32.95
C LEU A 3 34.62 7.71 -33.07
N GLU A 4 34.17 7.40 -34.28
CA GLU A 4 33.12 6.39 -34.51
C GLU A 4 33.60 4.98 -34.17
N LYS A 5 34.91 4.75 -34.09
CA LYS A 5 35.50 3.49 -33.66
C LYS A 5 35.62 3.33 -32.15
N PHE A 6 35.19 4.29 -31.37
CA PHE A 6 35.16 4.22 -29.92
C PHE A 6 33.77 3.82 -29.43
N THR A 7 33.74 3.05 -28.35
CA THR A 7 32.48 2.74 -27.69
C THR A 7 31.80 3.99 -27.16
N ASP A 8 30.49 3.96 -26.97
CA ASP A 8 29.75 5.14 -26.49
C ASP A 8 30.22 5.55 -25.10
N ARG A 9 30.64 4.60 -24.29
CA ARG A 9 31.23 4.84 -22.97
C ARG A 9 32.59 5.49 -23.05
N ALA A 10 33.47 5.00 -23.97
CA ALA A 10 34.79 5.61 -24.20
C ALA A 10 34.66 7.05 -24.71
N LYS A 11 33.69 7.35 -25.58
CA LYS A 11 33.35 8.72 -26.00
C LYS A 11 32.91 9.58 -24.83
N GLY A 12 32.06 9.02 -23.93
CA GLY A 12 31.61 9.71 -22.72
C GLY A 12 32.76 10.11 -21.80
N PHE A 13 33.77 9.25 -21.62
CA PHE A 13 34.96 9.61 -20.82
C PHE A 13 35.86 10.66 -21.52
N LEU A 14 35.92 10.71 -22.83
CA LEU A 14 36.61 11.80 -23.54
C LEU A 14 35.88 13.14 -23.34
N GLN A 15 34.54 13.14 -23.30
CA GLN A 15 33.76 14.33 -22.97
C GLN A 15 33.92 14.72 -21.49
N SER A 16 33.96 13.77 -20.60
CA SER A 16 34.22 14.00 -19.17
C SER A 16 35.62 14.57 -18.95
N ALA A 17 36.64 14.07 -19.66
CA ALA A 17 38.01 14.64 -19.65
C ALA A 17 38.03 16.10 -20.12
N GLN A 18 37.23 16.43 -21.14
CA GLN A 18 37.06 17.81 -21.60
C GLN A 18 36.40 18.68 -20.49
N THR A 19 35.38 18.16 -19.81
CA THR A 19 34.74 18.86 -18.71
C THR A 19 35.69 19.10 -17.54
N VAL A 20 36.55 18.13 -17.22
CA VAL A 20 37.59 18.28 -16.20
C VAL A 20 38.57 19.38 -16.60
N ALA A 21 39.03 19.40 -17.87
CA ALA A 21 39.93 20.43 -18.38
C ALA A 21 39.31 21.83 -18.31
N ILE A 22 38.03 21.99 -18.65
CA ILE A 22 37.30 23.25 -18.57
C ILE A 22 37.19 23.70 -17.09
N ARG A 23 36.82 22.80 -16.18
CA ARG A 23 36.71 23.07 -14.76
C ARG A 23 37.99 23.53 -14.12
N MET A 24 39.12 23.02 -14.60
CA MET A 24 40.48 23.37 -14.16
C MET A 24 41.10 24.54 -14.94
N ASN A 25 40.36 25.16 -15.88
CA ASN A 25 40.82 26.23 -16.77
C ASN A 25 42.08 25.88 -17.57
N HIS A 26 42.21 24.63 -18.02
CA HIS A 26 43.30 24.17 -18.86
C HIS A 26 42.96 24.34 -20.34
N GLN A 27 43.92 24.75 -21.18
CA GLN A 27 43.69 25.01 -22.61
C GLN A 27 43.71 23.76 -23.49
N ARG A 28 44.25 22.65 -22.96
CA ARG A 28 44.34 21.39 -23.68
C ARG A 28 43.87 20.24 -22.80
N ILE A 29 43.25 19.24 -23.43
CA ILE A 29 42.90 17.99 -22.80
C ILE A 29 44.12 17.08 -22.91
N SER A 30 44.76 16.79 -21.78
CA SER A 30 45.92 15.91 -21.66
C SER A 30 45.51 14.48 -21.19
N PRO A 31 46.42 13.49 -21.28
CA PRO A 31 46.19 12.14 -20.79
C PRO A 31 45.77 12.08 -19.32
N GLU A 32 46.20 13.02 -18.49
CA GLU A 32 45.90 13.11 -17.07
C GLU A 32 44.39 13.45 -16.83
N HIS A 33 43.81 14.29 -17.69
CA HIS A 33 42.39 14.59 -17.64
C HIS A 33 41.53 13.33 -17.94
N LEU A 34 41.97 12.55 -18.94
CA LEU A 34 41.31 11.29 -19.26
C LEU A 34 41.44 10.27 -18.11
N LEU A 35 42.65 10.14 -17.55
CA LEU A 35 42.88 9.22 -16.43
C LEU A 35 42.06 9.62 -15.22
N LYS A 36 41.96 10.92 -14.88
CA LYS A 36 41.12 11.41 -13.81
C LYS A 36 39.66 11.07 -14.04
N ALA A 37 39.13 11.33 -15.22
CA ALA A 37 37.74 11.01 -15.58
C ALA A 37 37.46 9.50 -15.46
N LEU A 38 38.42 8.63 -15.84
CA LEU A 38 38.29 7.18 -15.70
C LEU A 38 38.32 6.70 -14.25
N LEU A 39 39.08 7.38 -13.37
CA LEU A 39 39.22 6.99 -11.96
C LEU A 39 38.09 7.56 -11.06
N GLU A 40 37.47 8.67 -11.48
CA GLU A 40 36.29 9.25 -10.83
C GLU A 40 34.95 8.60 -11.26
N ASP A 41 35.00 7.56 -12.09
CA ASP A 41 33.79 6.84 -12.55
C ASP A 41 33.06 6.17 -11.39
N GLU A 42 31.78 6.51 -11.21
CA GLU A 42 30.90 5.91 -10.20
C GLU A 42 30.74 4.39 -10.37
N GLN A 43 30.80 3.89 -11.61
CA GLN A 43 30.76 2.45 -11.90
C GLN A 43 32.09 1.75 -11.63
N GLY A 44 33.17 2.51 -11.44
CA GLY A 44 34.45 2.03 -10.92
C GLY A 44 35.22 1.05 -11.80
N MET A 45 34.91 0.93 -13.10
CA MET A 45 35.56 -0.06 -13.99
C MET A 45 37.09 0.08 -14.01
N ALA A 46 37.61 1.30 -14.23
CA ALA A 46 39.05 1.53 -14.26
C ALA A 46 39.71 1.27 -12.91
N SER A 47 39.07 1.70 -11.83
CA SER A 47 39.53 1.47 -10.46
C SER A 47 39.51 -0.01 -10.11
N GLY A 48 38.46 -0.76 -10.50
CA GLY A 48 38.37 -2.21 -10.32
C GLY A 48 39.45 -2.98 -11.06
N LEU A 49 39.76 -2.61 -12.33
CA LEU A 49 40.83 -3.22 -13.12
C LEU A 49 42.22 -2.96 -12.53
N ILE A 50 42.48 -1.76 -12.01
CA ILE A 50 43.75 -1.44 -11.32
C ILE A 50 43.89 -2.29 -10.08
N GLN A 51 42.82 -2.45 -9.25
CA GLN A 51 42.84 -3.30 -8.07
C GLN A 51 43.06 -4.78 -8.44
N ALA A 52 42.34 -5.29 -9.45
CA ALA A 52 42.48 -6.66 -9.94
C ALA A 52 43.90 -6.93 -10.49
N ALA A 53 44.56 -5.89 -11.03
CA ALA A 53 45.95 -5.97 -11.47
C ALA A 53 46.99 -5.84 -10.31
N GLY A 54 46.54 -5.75 -9.05
CA GLY A 54 47.41 -5.58 -7.88
C GLY A 54 47.91 -4.17 -7.66
N GLY A 55 47.29 -3.17 -8.27
CA GLY A 55 47.58 -1.74 -8.13
C GLY A 55 46.67 -1.04 -7.09
N ASP A 56 47.00 0.22 -6.77
CA ASP A 56 46.24 1.10 -5.88
C ASP A 56 45.57 2.25 -6.66
N ALA A 57 44.29 2.14 -6.91
CA ALA A 57 43.54 3.14 -7.65
C ALA A 57 43.48 4.52 -6.94
N LYS A 58 43.44 4.55 -5.61
CA LYS A 58 43.45 5.82 -4.84
C LYS A 58 44.77 6.56 -5.01
N ARG A 59 45.85 5.81 -4.99
CA ARG A 59 47.19 6.36 -5.24
C ARG A 59 47.32 6.89 -6.67
N ALA A 60 46.81 6.15 -7.67
CA ALA A 60 46.75 6.61 -9.06
C ALA A 60 45.99 7.94 -9.19
N LEU A 61 44.86 8.08 -8.54
CA LEU A 61 44.06 9.31 -8.53
C LEU A 61 44.84 10.48 -7.87
N GLY A 62 45.43 10.25 -6.72
CA GLY A 62 46.23 11.27 -6.02
C GLY A 62 47.41 11.77 -6.85
N GLU A 63 48.19 10.88 -7.49
CA GLU A 63 49.31 11.24 -8.38
C GLU A 63 48.80 11.97 -9.64
N THR A 64 47.62 11.60 -10.15
CA THR A 64 46.99 12.28 -11.30
C THR A 64 46.59 13.70 -10.93
N ASP A 65 46.01 13.90 -9.74
CA ASP A 65 45.63 15.22 -9.23
C ASP A 65 46.85 16.11 -9.01
N LEU A 66 47.94 15.54 -8.50
CA LEU A 66 49.20 16.25 -8.36
C LEU A 66 49.81 16.63 -9.73
N ALA A 67 49.64 15.79 -10.74
CA ALA A 67 50.10 16.10 -12.10
C ALA A 67 49.26 17.21 -12.74
N LEU A 68 47.95 17.15 -12.56
CA LEU A 68 46.99 18.15 -13.06
C LEU A 68 47.22 19.54 -12.43
N SER A 69 47.55 19.58 -11.14
CA SER A 69 47.83 20.83 -10.43
C SER A 69 49.08 21.57 -10.95
N LYS A 70 49.96 20.87 -11.64
CA LYS A 70 51.16 21.45 -12.24
C LYS A 70 50.92 22.02 -13.64
N ILE A 71 49.79 21.74 -14.28
CA ILE A 71 49.39 22.30 -15.56
C ILE A 71 48.95 23.75 -15.36
N PRO A 72 49.49 24.71 -16.14
CA PRO A 72 49.16 26.11 -16.01
C PRO A 72 47.67 26.37 -16.30
N ALA A 73 46.94 26.94 -15.35
CA ALA A 73 45.59 27.41 -15.54
C ALA A 73 45.60 28.80 -16.19
N VAL A 74 44.74 29.05 -17.17
CA VAL A 74 44.59 30.33 -17.85
C VAL A 74 43.34 31.04 -17.35
N SER A 75 43.53 32.16 -16.67
CA SER A 75 42.46 33.05 -16.18
C SER A 75 42.48 34.38 -16.96
N GLY A 76 41.38 34.73 -17.60
CA GLY A 76 41.19 36.01 -18.27
C GLY A 76 40.12 35.98 -19.36
N SER A 77 39.78 37.15 -19.94
CA SER A 77 38.72 37.34 -20.96
C SER A 77 38.94 36.60 -22.32
N GLY A 78 39.99 35.82 -22.43
CA GLY A 78 40.29 34.91 -23.55
C GLY A 78 39.94 33.44 -23.37
N ALA A 79 39.34 33.08 -22.23
CA ALA A 79 39.11 31.69 -21.82
C ALA A 79 37.83 31.01 -22.41
N GLN A 80 37.26 31.57 -23.48
CA GLN A 80 36.06 31.01 -24.15
C GLN A 80 36.40 30.07 -25.33
N HIS A 81 37.48 29.29 -25.25
CA HIS A 81 37.75 28.28 -26.25
C HIS A 81 37.61 26.86 -25.66
N THR A 82 36.83 26.02 -26.36
CA THR A 82 36.83 24.56 -26.13
C THR A 82 38.25 24.06 -26.08
N PRO A 83 38.69 23.39 -24.98
CA PRO A 83 40.06 22.86 -24.90
C PRO A 83 40.33 21.90 -26.06
N GLY A 84 41.42 22.14 -26.79
CA GLY A 84 41.89 21.24 -27.85
C GLY A 84 42.55 19.99 -27.28
N LEU A 85 42.62 18.92 -28.05
CA LEU A 85 43.36 17.71 -27.68
C LEU A 85 44.84 18.00 -27.62
N ASP A 86 45.52 17.51 -26.61
CA ASP A 86 46.99 17.52 -26.54
C ASP A 86 47.59 16.42 -27.44
N ASN A 87 48.78 16.67 -27.98
CA ASN A 87 49.47 15.71 -28.86
C ASN A 87 49.74 14.38 -28.16
N ASP A 88 50.02 14.39 -26.87
CA ASP A 88 50.26 13.15 -26.11
C ASP A 88 48.94 12.38 -25.92
N LEU A 89 47.82 13.04 -25.74
CA LEU A 89 46.50 12.38 -25.69
C LEU A 89 46.15 11.76 -27.06
N VAL A 90 46.41 12.48 -28.16
CA VAL A 90 46.19 11.93 -29.52
C VAL A 90 46.99 10.65 -29.73
N ARG A 91 48.26 10.60 -29.27
CA ARG A 91 49.10 9.40 -29.34
C ARG A 91 48.54 8.26 -28.49
N VAL A 92 48.07 8.54 -27.30
CA VAL A 92 47.40 7.55 -26.42
C VAL A 92 46.16 6.96 -27.09
N LEU A 93 45.33 7.78 -27.73
CA LEU A 93 44.12 7.33 -28.43
C LEU A 93 44.46 6.48 -29.68
N ASP A 94 45.50 6.84 -30.45
CA ASP A 94 46.00 6.06 -31.59
C ASP A 94 46.58 4.70 -31.12
N GLN A 95 47.30 4.73 -30.00
CA GLN A 95 47.82 3.52 -29.37
C GLN A 95 46.69 2.61 -28.89
N ALA A 96 45.61 3.16 -28.30
CA ALA A 96 44.41 2.42 -27.88
C ALA A 96 43.70 1.75 -29.08
N GLU A 97 43.63 2.45 -30.24
CA GLU A 97 43.08 1.87 -31.47
C GLU A 97 43.96 0.70 -31.98
N THR A 98 45.29 0.84 -31.91
CA THR A 98 46.23 -0.22 -32.28
C THR A 98 46.10 -1.44 -31.34
N ILE A 99 45.95 -1.24 -30.05
CA ILE A 99 45.74 -2.30 -29.07
C ILE A 99 44.42 -3.02 -29.31
N ALA A 100 43.33 -2.28 -29.56
CA ALA A 100 42.03 -2.85 -29.86
C ALA A 100 42.07 -3.75 -31.08
N GLN A 101 42.66 -3.26 -32.20
CA GLN A 101 42.84 -4.06 -33.44
C GLN A 101 43.65 -5.35 -33.21
N LYS A 102 44.76 -5.27 -32.46
CA LYS A 102 45.58 -6.46 -32.12
C LYS A 102 44.83 -7.48 -31.27
N SER A 103 43.88 -7.03 -30.50
CA SER A 103 43.03 -7.88 -29.63
C SER A 103 41.78 -8.40 -30.34
N GLY A 104 41.58 -8.08 -31.63
CA GLY A 104 40.41 -8.48 -32.40
C GLY A 104 39.16 -7.63 -32.14
N ASP A 105 39.30 -6.50 -31.42
CA ASP A 105 38.18 -5.60 -31.10
C ASP A 105 37.89 -4.69 -32.31
N SER A 106 36.63 -4.54 -32.68
CA SER A 106 36.14 -3.58 -33.70
C SER A 106 36.03 -2.17 -33.17
N TYR A 107 35.86 -2.02 -31.84
CA TYR A 107 35.73 -0.75 -31.13
C TYR A 107 36.80 -0.60 -30.04
N VAL A 108 37.21 0.65 -29.80
CA VAL A 108 38.13 1.01 -28.70
C VAL A 108 37.27 1.19 -27.42
N THR A 109 37.55 0.39 -26.41
CA THR A 109 36.88 0.34 -25.14
C THR A 109 37.61 1.12 -24.04
N VAL A 110 36.96 1.40 -22.92
CA VAL A 110 37.54 2.10 -21.75
C VAL A 110 38.77 1.36 -21.22
N GLU A 111 38.71 0.04 -21.12
CA GLU A 111 39.84 -0.75 -20.64
C GLU A 111 41.04 -0.71 -21.60
N ARG A 112 40.79 -0.60 -22.90
CA ARG A 112 41.89 -0.40 -23.88
C ARG A 112 42.49 0.99 -23.75
N LEU A 113 41.69 2.01 -23.43
CA LEU A 113 42.19 3.35 -23.09
C LEU A 113 43.08 3.31 -21.85
N LEU A 114 42.66 2.56 -20.79
CA LEU A 114 43.46 2.42 -19.58
C LEU A 114 44.82 1.75 -19.84
N VAL A 115 44.84 0.67 -20.66
CA VAL A 115 46.08 0.02 -21.03
C VAL A 115 46.99 0.96 -21.86
N ALA A 116 46.43 1.73 -22.80
CA ALA A 116 47.17 2.70 -23.60
C ALA A 116 47.78 3.80 -22.71
N LEU A 117 47.05 4.29 -21.72
CA LEU A 117 47.59 5.22 -20.73
C LEU A 117 48.73 4.62 -19.92
N ALA A 118 48.60 3.36 -19.47
CA ALA A 118 49.63 2.66 -18.71
C ALA A 118 50.91 2.39 -19.53
N LEU A 119 50.78 2.18 -20.83
CA LEU A 119 51.92 2.01 -21.76
C LEU A 119 52.64 3.33 -22.08
N SER A 120 51.99 4.47 -21.92
CA SER A 120 52.50 5.80 -22.24
C SER A 120 53.31 6.41 -21.10
N LEU A 121 54.45 5.78 -20.76
CA LEU A 121 55.34 6.14 -19.64
C LEU A 121 55.99 7.53 -19.77
N ASN A 122 55.97 8.14 -20.95
CA ASN A 122 56.39 9.51 -21.17
C ASN A 122 55.42 10.56 -20.66
N THR A 123 54.14 10.18 -20.39
CA THR A 123 53.09 11.06 -19.85
C THR A 123 53.04 11.01 -18.32
N ALA A 124 52.51 12.04 -17.69
CA ALA A 124 52.31 12.02 -16.24
C ALA A 124 51.25 11.01 -15.81
N ALA A 125 50.22 10.76 -16.65
CA ALA A 125 49.24 9.71 -16.46
C ALA A 125 49.84 8.31 -16.42
N GLY A 126 50.73 7.98 -17.35
CA GLY A 126 51.45 6.69 -17.34
C GLY A 126 52.36 6.53 -16.14
N LYS A 127 53.02 7.60 -15.69
CA LYS A 127 53.81 7.60 -14.45
C LYS A 127 52.95 7.43 -13.20
N ALA A 128 51.76 8.03 -13.14
CA ALA A 128 50.82 7.88 -12.05
C ALA A 128 50.34 6.42 -11.94
N LEU A 129 50.03 5.77 -13.05
CA LEU A 129 49.64 4.35 -13.09
C LEU A 129 50.84 3.45 -12.70
N GLN A 130 52.04 3.77 -13.13
CA GLN A 130 53.27 3.04 -12.75
C GLN A 130 53.53 3.20 -11.23
N ALA A 131 53.43 4.40 -10.67
CA ALA A 131 53.56 4.67 -9.24
C ALA A 131 52.53 3.92 -8.39
N ALA A 132 51.31 3.74 -8.95
CA ALA A 132 50.25 2.94 -8.38
C ALA A 132 50.37 1.42 -8.59
N ASN A 133 51.49 0.95 -9.14
CA ASN A 133 51.77 -0.47 -9.49
C ASN A 133 50.80 -1.08 -10.52
N ALA A 134 50.11 -0.27 -11.31
CA ALA A 134 49.20 -0.72 -12.38
C ALA A 134 50.01 -1.04 -13.66
N LYS A 135 50.62 -2.24 -13.72
CA LYS A 135 51.43 -2.66 -14.85
C LYS A 135 50.56 -3.03 -16.06
N PRO A 136 50.98 -2.68 -17.31
CA PRO A 136 50.18 -2.97 -18.52
C PRO A 136 49.89 -4.46 -18.73
N GLU A 137 50.84 -5.34 -18.40
CA GLU A 137 50.65 -6.79 -18.51
C GLU A 137 49.64 -7.34 -17.53
N ALA A 138 49.69 -6.88 -16.28
CA ALA A 138 48.73 -7.25 -15.23
C ALA A 138 47.33 -6.73 -15.57
N LEU A 139 47.23 -5.49 -16.09
CA LEU A 139 45.97 -4.92 -16.58
C LEU A 139 45.39 -5.75 -17.71
N ASN A 140 46.21 -6.15 -18.70
CA ASN A 140 45.74 -7.00 -19.81
C ASN A 140 45.25 -8.37 -19.30
N THR A 141 45.92 -8.96 -18.30
CA THR A 141 45.48 -10.22 -17.68
C THR A 141 44.13 -10.04 -17.00
N ALA A 142 43.95 -8.98 -16.21
CA ALA A 142 42.72 -8.66 -15.55
C ALA A 142 41.58 -8.43 -16.56
N ILE A 143 41.82 -7.67 -17.64
CA ILE A 143 40.88 -7.43 -18.72
C ILE A 143 40.49 -8.72 -19.43
N ASN A 144 41.43 -9.60 -19.75
CA ASN A 144 41.10 -10.87 -20.38
C ASN A 144 40.31 -11.79 -19.48
N SER A 145 40.60 -11.80 -18.19
CA SER A 145 39.79 -12.51 -17.19
C SER A 145 38.36 -11.95 -17.12
N MET A 146 38.20 -10.63 -17.05
CA MET A 146 36.88 -9.96 -17.03
C MET A 146 36.09 -10.21 -18.32
N ARG A 147 36.74 -10.17 -19.48
CA ARG A 147 36.12 -10.36 -20.78
C ARG A 147 35.77 -11.82 -21.12
N GLY A 148 36.38 -12.79 -20.45
CA GLY A 148 36.15 -14.21 -20.75
C GLY A 148 36.34 -14.60 -22.23
N GLY A 149 37.28 -13.97 -22.95
CA GLY A 149 37.55 -14.20 -24.37
C GLY A 149 36.65 -13.48 -25.35
N ARG A 150 35.80 -12.56 -24.90
CA ARG A 150 34.87 -11.77 -25.75
C ARG A 150 35.62 -10.59 -26.43
N THR A 151 35.18 -10.25 -27.64
CA THR A 151 35.63 -9.09 -28.43
C THR A 151 34.63 -7.95 -28.40
N ALA A 152 35.07 -6.72 -28.55
CA ALA A 152 34.20 -5.54 -28.57
C ALA A 152 33.77 -5.25 -30.03
N ASP A 153 32.66 -5.87 -30.44
CA ASP A 153 32.16 -5.80 -31.82
C ASP A 153 31.04 -4.79 -32.02
N THR A 154 30.53 -4.17 -30.93
CA THR A 154 29.47 -3.15 -30.94
C THR A 154 29.90 -1.92 -30.15
N SER A 155 29.25 -0.77 -30.41
CA SER A 155 29.54 0.47 -29.69
C SER A 155 29.16 0.41 -28.19
N SER A 156 28.31 -0.54 -27.81
CA SER A 156 27.83 -0.80 -26.42
C SER A 156 28.42 -2.07 -25.79
N ALA A 157 29.55 -2.57 -26.34
CA ALA A 157 30.15 -3.84 -25.90
C ALA A 157 30.46 -3.90 -24.40
N GLU A 158 30.77 -2.77 -23.78
CA GLU A 158 31.10 -2.68 -22.34
C GLU A 158 29.87 -2.87 -21.40
N ASP A 159 28.66 -2.65 -21.90
CA ASP A 159 27.46 -2.88 -21.13
C ASP A 159 27.18 -4.37 -20.88
N ARG A 160 27.86 -5.24 -21.67
CA ARG A 160 27.77 -6.69 -21.53
C ARG A 160 28.77 -7.27 -20.51
N TYR A 161 29.69 -6.47 -20.01
CA TYR A 161 30.65 -6.90 -19.01
C TYR A 161 30.10 -6.64 -17.60
N ASP A 162 30.20 -7.62 -16.71
CA ASP A 162 29.61 -7.60 -15.37
C ASP A 162 28.07 -7.39 -15.37
N ALA A 163 27.38 -7.88 -16.42
CA ALA A 163 25.93 -7.69 -16.58
C ALA A 163 25.14 -8.28 -15.38
N LEU A 164 25.58 -9.43 -14.86
CA LEU A 164 24.96 -10.03 -13.68
C LEU A 164 25.08 -9.14 -12.45
N LYS A 165 26.23 -8.53 -12.19
CA LYS A 165 26.40 -7.60 -11.06
C LYS A 165 25.58 -6.32 -11.20
N LYS A 166 25.34 -5.88 -12.45
CA LYS A 166 24.59 -4.65 -12.72
C LYS A 166 23.07 -4.87 -12.68
N PHE A 167 22.60 -6.01 -13.18
CA PHE A 167 21.19 -6.27 -13.45
C PHE A 167 20.62 -7.44 -12.68
N ALA A 168 21.38 -8.05 -11.77
CA ALA A 168 20.88 -9.10 -10.90
C ALA A 168 21.44 -8.95 -9.48
N ARG A 169 20.62 -9.32 -8.49
CA ARG A 169 21.00 -9.36 -7.09
C ARG A 169 21.34 -10.78 -6.69
N ASP A 170 22.48 -11.00 -6.07
CA ASP A 170 22.85 -12.30 -5.52
C ASP A 170 22.11 -12.57 -4.20
N LEU A 171 21.08 -13.44 -4.26
CA LEU A 171 20.31 -13.84 -3.10
C LEU A 171 21.11 -14.78 -2.18
N THR A 172 22.01 -15.60 -2.74
CA THR A 172 22.83 -16.53 -1.96
C THR A 172 23.88 -15.79 -1.14
N GLU A 173 24.49 -14.75 -1.72
CA GLU A 173 25.40 -13.85 -1.00
C GLU A 173 24.65 -13.08 0.10
N ALA A 174 23.46 -12.53 -0.24
CA ALA A 174 22.62 -11.84 0.74
C ALA A 174 22.20 -12.77 1.90
N ALA A 175 21.91 -14.05 1.60
CA ALA A 175 21.62 -15.07 2.62
C ALA A 175 22.83 -15.33 3.53
N ARG A 176 24.02 -15.46 2.95
CA ARG A 176 25.27 -15.64 3.73
C ARG A 176 25.60 -14.42 4.59
N ALA A 177 25.26 -13.23 4.11
CA ALA A 177 25.43 -11.97 4.84
C ALA A 177 24.35 -11.72 5.91
N GLY A 178 23.34 -12.61 6.06
CA GLY A 178 22.22 -12.44 7.02
C GLY A 178 21.25 -11.31 6.66
N LYS A 179 21.22 -10.89 5.40
CA LYS A 179 20.39 -9.76 4.93
C LYS A 179 18.98 -10.16 4.47
N LEU A 180 18.71 -11.48 4.37
CA LEU A 180 17.38 -11.98 3.99
C LEU A 180 16.51 -12.22 5.21
N ASP A 181 15.21 -12.09 5.01
CA ASP A 181 14.22 -12.39 6.03
C ASP A 181 14.06 -13.92 6.21
N PRO A 182 13.72 -14.40 7.42
CA PRO A 182 13.42 -15.80 7.62
C PRO A 182 12.13 -16.16 6.88
N VAL A 183 12.15 -17.26 6.14
CA VAL A 183 10.99 -17.76 5.40
C VAL A 183 10.31 -18.87 6.20
N ILE A 184 9.06 -18.66 6.55
CA ILE A 184 8.25 -19.51 7.41
C ILE A 184 7.02 -20.01 6.65
N GLY A 185 6.63 -21.27 6.86
CA GLY A 185 5.38 -21.83 6.32
C GLY A 185 5.39 -22.10 4.79
N ARG A 186 6.58 -22.14 4.15
CA ARG A 186 6.72 -22.41 2.71
C ARG A 186 7.62 -23.61 2.39
N ASP A 187 7.75 -24.53 3.36
CA ASP A 187 8.65 -25.68 3.23
C ASP A 187 8.29 -26.61 2.09
N GLU A 188 7.01 -26.84 1.84
CA GLU A 188 6.54 -27.72 0.77
C GLU A 188 6.84 -27.15 -0.60
N GLU A 189 6.56 -25.87 -0.82
CA GLU A 189 6.82 -25.17 -2.09
C GLU A 189 8.32 -25.07 -2.37
N ILE A 190 9.14 -24.77 -1.35
CA ILE A 190 10.61 -24.75 -1.48
C ILE A 190 11.12 -26.16 -1.81
N ARG A 191 10.67 -27.20 -1.10
CA ARG A 191 11.03 -28.58 -1.39
C ARG A 191 10.63 -28.99 -2.80
N ARG A 192 9.43 -28.61 -3.24
CA ARG A 192 8.97 -28.86 -4.59
C ARG A 192 9.80 -28.15 -5.65
N THR A 193 10.18 -26.92 -5.40
CA THR A 193 11.08 -26.12 -6.25
C THR A 193 12.45 -26.80 -6.37
N ILE A 194 13.04 -27.27 -5.26
CA ILE A 194 14.29 -28.03 -5.24
C ILE A 194 14.18 -29.33 -6.07
N GLN A 195 13.09 -30.08 -5.89
CA GLN A 195 12.85 -31.30 -6.64
C GLN A 195 12.80 -31.05 -8.15
N ILE A 196 12.15 -29.97 -8.57
CA ILE A 196 12.03 -29.61 -9.98
C ILE A 196 13.40 -29.21 -10.55
N LEU A 197 14.17 -28.36 -9.84
CA LEU A 197 15.51 -27.95 -10.25
C LEU A 197 16.50 -29.13 -10.41
N ALA A 198 16.32 -30.19 -9.65
CA ALA A 198 17.12 -31.43 -9.72
C ALA A 198 16.71 -32.38 -10.86
N ARG A 199 15.64 -32.09 -11.61
CA ARG A 199 15.17 -32.95 -12.71
C ARG A 199 16.06 -32.80 -13.94
N ARG A 200 16.09 -33.83 -14.76
CA ARG A 200 16.81 -33.83 -16.05
C ARG A 200 16.09 -33.01 -17.12
N THR A 201 14.77 -32.98 -17.10
CA THR A 201 13.90 -32.26 -18.05
C THR A 201 12.80 -31.57 -17.29
N LYS A 202 12.23 -30.48 -17.83
CA LYS A 202 11.27 -29.60 -17.13
C LYS A 202 11.78 -29.18 -15.75
N ASN A 203 13.04 -28.76 -15.75
CA ASN A 203 13.79 -28.44 -14.54
C ASN A 203 13.73 -26.94 -14.17
N ASN A 204 12.85 -26.18 -14.77
CA ASN A 204 12.60 -24.77 -14.43
C ASN A 204 11.24 -24.67 -13.73
N PRO A 205 11.19 -24.44 -12.42
CA PRO A 205 9.94 -24.21 -11.69
C PRO A 205 9.37 -22.83 -12.04
N VAL A 206 8.03 -22.74 -12.08
CA VAL A 206 7.30 -21.47 -12.10
C VAL A 206 6.41 -21.42 -10.88
N LEU A 207 6.62 -20.45 -10.03
CA LEU A 207 5.81 -20.15 -8.86
C LEU A 207 4.57 -19.39 -9.32
N ILE A 208 3.40 -20.00 -9.15
CA ILE A 208 2.12 -19.47 -9.63
C ILE A 208 1.25 -19.19 -8.42
N GLY A 209 0.80 -17.96 -8.28
CA GLY A 209 -0.09 -17.56 -7.18
C GLY A 209 -0.47 -16.09 -7.29
N GLU A 210 -1.44 -15.69 -6.48
CA GLU A 210 -1.91 -14.31 -6.42
C GLU A 210 -0.81 -13.33 -5.97
N PRO A 211 -0.94 -12.04 -6.25
CA PRO A 211 -0.01 -11.02 -5.73
C PRO A 211 0.01 -11.05 -4.19
N GLY A 212 1.19 -10.89 -3.58
CA GLY A 212 1.31 -10.80 -2.13
C GLY A 212 1.28 -12.13 -1.35
N VAL A 213 1.13 -13.30 -2.01
CA VAL A 213 1.14 -14.60 -1.31
C VAL A 213 2.54 -15.08 -0.92
N GLY A 214 3.61 -14.36 -1.28
CA GLY A 214 4.98 -14.69 -0.88
C GLY A 214 5.75 -15.54 -1.90
N LYS A 215 5.51 -15.38 -3.20
CA LYS A 215 6.27 -16.07 -4.27
C LYS A 215 7.77 -15.78 -4.21
N THR A 216 8.15 -14.53 -4.01
CA THR A 216 9.55 -14.09 -3.89
C THR A 216 10.23 -14.67 -2.65
N ALA A 217 9.49 -14.78 -1.53
CA ALA A 217 9.99 -15.40 -0.30
C ALA A 217 10.41 -16.87 -0.50
N ILE A 218 9.77 -17.62 -1.41
CA ILE A 218 10.18 -18.99 -1.74
C ILE A 218 11.57 -19.02 -2.37
N ALA A 219 11.89 -18.06 -3.24
CA ALA A 219 13.23 -17.94 -3.83
C ALA A 219 14.26 -17.54 -2.76
N GLU A 220 13.92 -16.63 -1.86
CA GLU A 220 14.77 -16.23 -0.73
C GLU A 220 14.97 -17.40 0.24
N GLY A 221 13.93 -18.18 0.54
CA GLY A 221 14.04 -19.40 1.35
C GLY A 221 14.91 -20.46 0.72
N LEU A 222 14.87 -20.61 -0.61
CA LEU A 222 15.80 -21.48 -1.33
C LEU A 222 17.23 -20.98 -1.21
N ALA A 223 17.48 -19.67 -1.35
CA ALA A 223 18.80 -19.07 -1.17
C ALA A 223 19.35 -19.31 0.25
N LEU A 224 18.51 -19.19 1.28
CA LEU A 224 18.86 -19.50 2.67
C LEU A 224 19.24 -20.99 2.84
N ARG A 225 18.49 -21.91 2.25
CA ARG A 225 18.83 -23.35 2.29
C ARG A 225 20.11 -23.67 1.54
N ILE A 226 20.38 -23.04 0.39
CA ILE A 226 21.66 -23.18 -0.34
C ILE A 226 22.80 -22.67 0.52
N ALA A 227 22.66 -21.48 1.11
CA ALA A 227 23.69 -20.88 1.97
C ALA A 227 24.00 -21.72 3.21
N ASN A 228 22.99 -22.42 3.78
CA ASN A 228 23.14 -23.31 4.93
C ASN A 228 23.55 -24.74 4.56
N GLY A 229 23.63 -25.07 3.24
CA GLY A 229 23.93 -26.41 2.76
C GLY A 229 22.79 -27.42 2.91
N ASP A 230 21.57 -26.96 3.22
CA ASP A 230 20.36 -27.80 3.39
C ASP A 230 19.66 -28.03 2.03
N VAL A 231 20.43 -28.47 1.06
CA VAL A 231 19.98 -28.80 -0.29
C VAL A 231 20.76 -30.03 -0.80
N PRO A 232 20.23 -30.77 -1.81
CA PRO A 232 20.96 -31.83 -2.46
C PRO A 232 22.32 -31.36 -3.02
N ASP A 233 23.30 -32.29 -3.08
CA ASP A 233 24.66 -31.97 -3.54
C ASP A 233 24.72 -31.27 -4.90
N THR A 234 23.75 -31.55 -5.77
CA THR A 234 23.62 -30.89 -7.10
C THR A 234 23.31 -29.40 -7.04
N LEU A 235 22.89 -28.87 -5.87
CA LEU A 235 22.53 -27.47 -5.68
C LEU A 235 23.40 -26.73 -4.67
N LYS A 236 24.31 -27.42 -3.93
CA LYS A 236 25.13 -26.83 -2.86
C LYS A 236 26.04 -25.71 -3.34
N ASP A 237 26.61 -25.87 -4.54
CA ASP A 237 27.55 -24.92 -5.11
C ASP A 237 26.93 -23.94 -6.09
N ARG A 238 25.57 -23.91 -6.16
CA ARG A 238 24.88 -22.99 -7.05
C ARG A 238 24.61 -21.65 -6.37
N THR A 239 24.66 -20.62 -7.19
CA THR A 239 24.31 -19.25 -6.81
C THR A 239 22.93 -18.91 -7.36
N LEU A 240 22.03 -18.42 -6.50
CA LEU A 240 20.71 -17.94 -6.91
C LEU A 240 20.77 -16.42 -7.09
N MET A 241 20.53 -15.98 -8.32
CA MET A 241 20.55 -14.57 -8.70
C MET A 241 19.14 -14.10 -9.09
N ALA A 242 18.65 -13.05 -8.45
CA ALA A 242 17.38 -12.42 -8.80
C ALA A 242 17.59 -11.34 -9.86
N LEU A 243 16.92 -11.48 -11.01
CA LEU A 243 16.97 -10.53 -12.09
C LEU A 243 16.20 -9.25 -11.73
N ASP A 244 16.85 -8.11 -11.81
CA ASP A 244 16.21 -6.81 -11.60
C ASP A 244 15.70 -6.25 -12.94
N MET A 245 14.40 -6.41 -13.15
CA MET A 245 13.72 -5.91 -14.34
C MET A 245 13.72 -4.38 -14.40
N GLY A 246 13.66 -3.71 -13.27
CA GLY A 246 13.69 -2.25 -13.19
C GLY A 246 15.02 -1.71 -13.73
N SER A 247 16.15 -2.27 -13.26
CA SER A 247 17.49 -1.88 -13.70
C SER A 247 17.75 -2.21 -15.17
N LEU A 248 17.18 -3.30 -15.69
CA LEU A 248 17.30 -3.66 -17.11
C LEU A 248 16.61 -2.65 -18.03
N ILE A 249 15.47 -2.11 -17.61
CA ILE A 249 14.65 -1.18 -18.40
C ILE A 249 15.08 0.27 -18.17
N ALA A 250 15.51 0.61 -16.96
CA ALA A 250 15.87 1.99 -16.60
C ALA A 250 16.99 2.54 -17.52
N GLY A 251 16.73 3.71 -18.12
CA GLY A 251 17.67 4.39 -19.00
C GLY A 251 17.84 3.78 -20.40
N ALA A 252 17.18 2.66 -20.73
CA ALA A 252 17.16 2.13 -22.09
C ALA A 252 16.25 2.99 -22.97
N LYS A 253 16.84 3.82 -23.83
CA LYS A 253 16.09 4.69 -24.75
C LYS A 253 15.52 3.95 -25.95
N TYR A 254 16.13 2.82 -26.31
CA TYR A 254 15.75 2.01 -27.47
C TYR A 254 15.65 0.54 -27.10
N ARG A 255 14.76 -0.17 -27.78
CA ARG A 255 14.54 -1.63 -27.63
C ARG A 255 15.84 -2.45 -27.70
N GLY A 256 16.78 -2.08 -28.56
CA GLY A 256 18.05 -2.77 -28.73
C GLY A 256 18.95 -2.77 -27.48
N GLU A 257 18.90 -1.70 -26.69
CA GLU A 257 19.69 -1.57 -25.44
C GLU A 257 19.24 -2.57 -24.38
N PHE A 258 17.94 -2.72 -24.19
CA PHE A 258 17.37 -3.72 -23.29
C PHE A 258 17.72 -5.16 -23.72
N GLU A 259 17.55 -5.46 -25.03
CA GLU A 259 17.88 -6.76 -25.58
C GLU A 259 19.37 -7.09 -25.42
N GLU A 260 20.27 -6.11 -25.57
CA GLU A 260 21.70 -6.27 -25.34
C GLU A 260 22.05 -6.51 -23.87
N ARG A 261 21.44 -5.78 -22.94
CA ARG A 261 21.63 -5.98 -21.50
C ARG A 261 21.18 -7.37 -21.07
N LEU A 262 19.97 -7.78 -21.47
CA LEU A 262 19.45 -9.12 -21.19
C LEU A 262 20.34 -10.21 -21.82
N LYS A 263 20.79 -10.02 -23.05
CA LYS A 263 21.74 -10.92 -23.72
C LYS A 263 23.05 -11.03 -22.95
N GLY A 264 23.57 -9.91 -22.42
CA GLY A 264 24.75 -9.90 -21.56
C GLY A 264 24.57 -10.78 -20.34
N VAL A 265 23.44 -10.62 -19.60
CA VAL A 265 23.09 -11.46 -18.45
C VAL A 265 23.00 -12.93 -18.84
N LEU A 266 22.29 -13.26 -19.92
CA LEU A 266 22.13 -14.65 -20.37
C LEU A 266 23.48 -15.29 -20.81
N ASP A 267 24.37 -14.53 -21.43
CA ASP A 267 25.68 -15.03 -21.86
C ASP A 267 26.60 -15.30 -20.66
N GLU A 268 26.50 -14.49 -19.57
CA GLU A 268 27.20 -14.76 -18.31
C GLU A 268 26.66 -15.97 -17.58
N VAL A 269 25.32 -16.11 -17.51
CA VAL A 269 24.67 -17.29 -16.91
C VAL A 269 25.06 -18.57 -17.66
N LYS A 270 25.10 -18.55 -18.98
CA LYS A 270 25.58 -19.68 -19.80
C LYS A 270 27.04 -19.99 -19.56
N GLY A 271 27.89 -18.96 -19.44
CA GLY A 271 29.31 -19.11 -19.17
C GLY A 271 29.63 -19.73 -17.81
N ALA A 272 28.70 -19.65 -16.88
CA ALA A 272 28.82 -20.27 -15.57
C ALA A 272 28.46 -21.78 -15.56
N GLU A 273 28.20 -22.42 -16.70
CA GLU A 273 28.00 -23.86 -16.86
C GLU A 273 27.01 -24.48 -15.86
N GLY A 274 25.91 -23.78 -15.60
CA GLY A 274 24.83 -24.24 -14.72
C GLY A 274 25.07 -24.00 -13.22
N GLN A 275 26.12 -23.29 -12.82
CA GLN A 275 26.33 -22.89 -11.43
C GLN A 275 25.36 -21.77 -10.98
N ILE A 276 24.78 -21.03 -11.92
CA ILE A 276 23.86 -19.94 -11.65
C ILE A 276 22.42 -20.40 -11.93
N VAL A 277 21.54 -20.15 -10.97
CA VAL A 277 20.09 -20.25 -11.14
C VAL A 277 19.53 -18.83 -11.13
N LEU A 278 18.80 -18.45 -12.19
CA LEU A 278 18.23 -17.12 -12.33
C LEU A 278 16.79 -17.10 -11.80
N PHE A 279 16.52 -16.27 -10.82
CA PHE A 279 15.14 -15.98 -10.40
C PHE A 279 14.59 -14.80 -11.20
N ILE A 280 13.41 -14.98 -11.79
CA ILE A 280 12.74 -13.99 -12.63
C ILE A 280 11.36 -13.74 -12.01
N ASP A 281 11.24 -12.65 -11.28
CA ASP A 281 9.93 -12.21 -10.80
C ASP A 281 9.14 -11.56 -11.93
N GLU A 282 7.82 -11.64 -11.86
CA GLU A 282 6.91 -11.17 -12.92
C GLU A 282 7.34 -11.65 -14.32
N MET A 283 7.65 -12.94 -14.44
CA MET A 283 8.21 -13.54 -15.66
C MET A 283 7.38 -13.23 -16.94
N HIS A 284 6.09 -12.96 -16.78
CA HIS A 284 5.20 -12.59 -17.88
C HIS A 284 5.62 -11.29 -18.57
N THR A 285 6.27 -10.35 -17.86
CA THR A 285 6.78 -9.10 -18.43
C THR A 285 7.84 -9.34 -19.51
N LEU A 286 8.66 -10.37 -19.34
CA LEU A 286 9.67 -10.79 -20.32
C LEU A 286 9.10 -11.57 -21.48
N ILE A 287 8.03 -12.36 -21.25
CA ILE A 287 7.48 -13.31 -22.23
C ILE A 287 6.32 -12.72 -23.03
N GLY A 288 5.55 -11.82 -22.42
CA GLY A 288 4.28 -11.32 -22.96
C GLY A 288 4.33 -9.98 -23.68
N ALA A 289 5.42 -9.27 -23.60
CA ALA A 289 5.55 -7.91 -24.12
C ALA A 289 5.49 -7.77 -25.65
N GLY A 290 5.45 -8.89 -26.42
CA GLY A 290 5.59 -8.87 -27.88
C GLY A 290 4.32 -8.67 -28.71
N LYS A 291 3.12 -8.47 -28.10
CA LYS A 291 1.85 -8.40 -28.88
C LYS A 291 1.30 -6.99 -29.09
N ALA A 292 1.80 -5.98 -28.41
CA ALA A 292 1.46 -4.58 -28.69
C ALA A 292 2.52 -3.99 -29.64
N GLU A 293 2.14 -3.19 -30.61
CA GLU A 293 3.06 -2.49 -31.52
C GLU A 293 4.09 -1.70 -30.71
N GLY A 294 5.35 -2.17 -30.71
CA GLY A 294 6.47 -1.55 -29.99
C GLY A 294 6.88 -2.22 -28.67
N ALA A 295 6.22 -3.31 -28.23
CA ALA A 295 6.57 -4.00 -27.00
C ALA A 295 7.75 -4.97 -27.13
N MET A 296 8.52 -5.14 -26.05
CA MET A 296 9.76 -5.92 -25.98
C MET A 296 9.46 -7.43 -25.98
N ASP A 297 9.95 -8.20 -26.98
CA ASP A 297 9.84 -9.66 -26.99
C ASP A 297 11.15 -10.32 -26.53
N ALA A 298 11.39 -10.27 -25.22
CA ALA A 298 12.53 -10.94 -24.60
C ALA A 298 12.37 -12.49 -24.60
N GLY A 299 11.16 -12.98 -24.81
CA GLY A 299 10.88 -14.41 -24.89
C GLY A 299 11.70 -15.12 -25.96
N ASN A 300 11.96 -14.46 -27.10
CA ASN A 300 12.77 -15.01 -28.18
C ASN A 300 14.25 -15.18 -27.83
N LEU A 301 14.75 -14.44 -26.85
CA LEU A 301 16.12 -14.60 -26.32
C LEU A 301 16.20 -15.73 -25.29
N LEU A 302 15.16 -15.92 -24.46
CA LEU A 302 15.11 -16.94 -23.43
C LEU A 302 14.84 -18.34 -24.00
N LYS A 303 13.94 -18.47 -24.98
CA LYS A 303 13.52 -19.76 -25.57
C LYS A 303 14.68 -20.63 -26.04
N PRO A 304 15.68 -20.13 -26.80
CA PRO A 304 16.79 -20.96 -27.24
C PRO A 304 17.66 -21.47 -26.08
N ALA A 305 17.93 -20.62 -25.07
CA ALA A 305 18.73 -20.98 -23.91
C ALA A 305 18.02 -22.03 -23.03
N LEU A 306 16.70 -21.88 -22.82
CA LEU A 306 15.87 -22.86 -22.12
C LEU A 306 15.78 -24.18 -22.93
N ALA A 307 15.67 -24.09 -24.26
CA ALA A 307 15.57 -25.27 -25.13
C ALA A 307 16.83 -26.14 -25.10
N ARG A 308 18.01 -25.53 -25.03
CA ARG A 308 19.28 -26.23 -24.96
C ARG A 308 19.68 -26.67 -23.54
N GLY A 309 18.92 -26.22 -22.52
CA GLY A 309 19.26 -26.48 -21.12
C GLY A 309 20.45 -25.67 -20.58
N GLU A 310 20.80 -24.59 -21.28
CA GLU A 310 21.88 -23.67 -20.91
C GLU A 310 21.46 -22.67 -19.82
N LEU A 311 20.16 -22.51 -19.61
CA LEU A 311 19.58 -21.64 -18.60
C LEU A 311 18.78 -22.45 -17.59
N HIS A 312 19.11 -22.30 -16.32
CA HIS A 312 18.32 -22.74 -15.19
C HIS A 312 17.65 -21.53 -14.56
N CYS A 313 16.32 -21.53 -14.50
CA CYS A 313 15.61 -20.40 -13.91
C CYS A 313 14.40 -20.84 -13.08
N ILE A 314 14.03 -19.97 -12.15
CA ILE A 314 12.81 -19.99 -11.38
C ILE A 314 11.99 -18.79 -11.83
N GLY A 315 10.82 -19.00 -12.37
CA GLY A 315 9.88 -17.92 -12.70
C GLY A 315 8.89 -17.70 -11.57
N ALA A 316 8.38 -16.48 -11.42
CA ALA A 316 7.22 -16.17 -10.61
C ALA A 316 6.20 -15.38 -11.43
N THR A 317 4.91 -15.70 -11.29
CA THR A 317 3.83 -15.03 -12.03
C THR A 317 2.48 -15.32 -11.38
N THR A 318 1.41 -14.66 -11.84
CA THR A 318 0.04 -14.99 -11.47
C THR A 318 -0.53 -16.13 -12.31
N LEU A 319 -1.66 -16.72 -11.90
CA LEU A 319 -2.32 -17.79 -12.66
C LEU A 319 -2.79 -17.31 -14.04
N ASP A 320 -3.40 -16.15 -14.08
CA ASP A 320 -3.92 -15.55 -15.32
C ASP A 320 -2.80 -15.26 -16.33
N GLU A 321 -1.69 -14.72 -15.86
CA GLU A 321 -0.53 -14.40 -16.69
C GLU A 321 0.17 -15.68 -17.17
N TYR A 322 0.25 -16.71 -16.30
CA TYR A 322 0.77 -18.01 -16.69
C TYR A 322 -0.03 -18.62 -17.83
N GLN A 323 -1.37 -18.64 -17.73
CA GLN A 323 -2.25 -19.13 -18.76
C GLN A 323 -2.15 -18.35 -20.07
N LYS A 324 -2.05 -17.03 -20.00
CA LYS A 324 -1.96 -16.14 -21.16
C LYS A 324 -0.64 -16.28 -21.92
N HIS A 325 0.49 -16.38 -21.21
CA HIS A 325 1.82 -16.19 -21.78
C HIS A 325 2.69 -17.45 -21.80
N VAL A 326 2.56 -18.35 -20.84
CA VAL A 326 3.41 -19.54 -20.72
C VAL A 326 2.70 -20.79 -21.24
N GLU A 327 1.46 -21.03 -20.82
CA GLU A 327 0.72 -22.25 -21.17
C GLU A 327 0.36 -22.31 -22.65
N LYS A 328 0.11 -21.16 -23.28
CA LYS A 328 -0.17 -21.06 -24.71
C LYS A 328 1.04 -21.21 -25.62
N ASP A 329 2.25 -21.17 -25.06
CA ASP A 329 3.49 -21.35 -25.81
C ASP A 329 4.05 -22.77 -25.61
N PRO A 330 3.97 -23.65 -26.62
CA PRO A 330 4.40 -25.04 -26.47
C PRO A 330 5.89 -25.20 -26.14
N ALA A 331 6.75 -24.22 -26.51
CA ALA A 331 8.17 -24.28 -26.23
C ALA A 331 8.45 -24.04 -24.74
N LEU A 332 7.72 -23.10 -24.13
CA LEU A 332 7.84 -22.77 -22.71
C LEU A 332 7.14 -23.82 -21.84
N GLN A 333 5.94 -24.27 -22.21
CA GLN A 333 5.18 -25.30 -21.48
C GLN A 333 5.95 -26.60 -21.30
N ARG A 334 6.79 -26.97 -22.27
CA ARG A 334 7.65 -28.17 -22.19
C ARG A 334 8.88 -28.02 -21.30
N ARG A 335 9.20 -26.80 -20.88
CA ARG A 335 10.43 -26.48 -20.11
C ARG A 335 10.14 -26.04 -18.68
N PHE A 336 8.98 -25.47 -18.46
CA PHE A 336 8.55 -25.01 -17.14
C PHE A 336 7.64 -26.03 -16.45
N GLN A 337 7.75 -26.09 -15.13
CA GLN A 337 6.88 -26.91 -14.28
C GLN A 337 6.23 -26.00 -13.23
N PRO A 338 4.87 -25.96 -13.19
CA PRO A 338 4.16 -25.11 -12.22
C PRO A 338 4.34 -25.63 -10.79
N VAL A 339 4.48 -24.68 -9.87
CA VAL A 339 4.41 -24.83 -8.41
C VAL A 339 3.37 -23.83 -7.94
N PHE A 340 2.23 -24.31 -7.47
CA PHE A 340 1.16 -23.45 -6.99
C PHE A 340 1.49 -22.94 -5.59
N VAL A 341 1.36 -21.63 -5.40
CA VAL A 341 1.59 -20.92 -4.15
C VAL A 341 0.26 -20.34 -3.70
N GLY A 342 -0.38 -21.01 -2.77
CA GLY A 342 -1.66 -20.57 -2.22
C GLY A 342 -1.50 -19.45 -1.17
N GLU A 343 -2.61 -18.76 -0.88
CA GLU A 343 -2.71 -17.87 0.26
C GLU A 343 -2.51 -18.67 1.56
N PRO A 344 -1.64 -18.24 2.48
CA PRO A 344 -1.45 -18.93 3.76
C PRO A 344 -2.68 -18.77 4.65
N THR A 345 -2.87 -19.70 5.57
CA THR A 345 -3.93 -19.58 6.59
C THR A 345 -3.63 -18.42 7.56
N VAL A 346 -4.62 -18.02 8.34
CA VAL A 346 -4.43 -17.00 9.39
C VAL A 346 -3.38 -17.48 10.40
N GLU A 347 -3.37 -18.77 10.76
CA GLU A 347 -2.42 -19.36 11.71
C GLU A 347 -0.99 -19.36 11.16
N ASP A 348 -0.83 -19.71 9.87
CA ASP A 348 0.48 -19.61 9.19
C ASP A 348 0.95 -18.16 9.11
N THR A 349 0.04 -17.23 8.82
CA THR A 349 0.34 -15.81 8.77
C THR A 349 0.80 -15.27 10.12
N ILE A 350 0.15 -15.66 11.23
CA ILE A 350 0.60 -15.29 12.57
C ILE A 350 2.03 -15.78 12.81
N SER A 351 2.33 -17.01 12.38
CA SER A 351 3.68 -17.57 12.50
C SER A 351 4.71 -16.81 11.67
N ILE A 352 4.35 -16.42 10.44
CA ILE A 352 5.18 -15.56 9.56
C ILE A 352 5.44 -14.20 10.22
N LEU A 353 4.39 -13.53 10.70
CA LEU A 353 4.53 -12.23 11.36
C LEU A 353 5.39 -12.29 12.62
N ARG A 354 5.28 -13.36 13.43
CA ARG A 354 6.15 -13.59 14.58
C ARG A 354 7.62 -13.70 14.18
N GLY A 355 7.90 -14.37 13.06
CA GLY A 355 9.26 -14.47 12.55
C GLY A 355 9.83 -13.16 11.99
N LEU A 356 8.98 -12.29 11.48
CA LEU A 356 9.38 -10.97 10.96
C LEU A 356 9.44 -9.90 12.06
N LYS A 357 8.78 -10.13 13.20
CA LYS A 357 8.60 -9.18 14.29
C LYS A 357 9.87 -8.44 14.68
N GLU A 358 10.94 -9.18 14.99
CA GLU A 358 12.19 -8.58 15.49
C GLU A 358 12.80 -7.59 14.47
N LYS A 359 12.70 -7.87 13.17
CA LYS A 359 13.23 -6.99 12.12
C LYS A 359 12.42 -5.70 11.97
N TYR A 360 11.08 -5.80 12.08
CA TYR A 360 10.22 -4.60 12.05
C TYR A 360 10.36 -3.78 13.33
N GLU A 361 10.49 -4.41 14.49
CA GLU A 361 10.81 -3.74 15.76
C GLU A 361 12.13 -2.98 15.69
N LEU A 362 13.15 -3.58 15.07
CA LEU A 362 14.45 -2.96 14.88
C LEU A 362 14.37 -1.77 13.90
N HIS A 363 13.67 -1.96 12.78
CA HIS A 363 13.54 -0.92 11.74
C HIS A 363 12.81 0.32 12.25
N HIS A 364 11.69 0.13 12.96
CA HIS A 364 10.87 1.23 13.46
C HIS A 364 11.27 1.71 14.86
N GLY A 365 12.08 0.94 15.59
CA GLY A 365 12.45 1.28 16.96
C GLY A 365 11.32 1.19 17.99
N VAL A 366 10.24 0.48 17.67
CA VAL A 366 9.06 0.28 18.52
C VAL A 366 8.84 -1.21 18.79
N ARG A 367 8.17 -1.53 19.89
CA ARG A 367 7.81 -2.90 20.23
C ARG A 367 6.48 -3.28 19.61
N ILE A 368 6.35 -4.51 19.08
CA ILE A 368 5.12 -5.05 18.53
C ILE A 368 4.60 -6.13 19.46
N THR A 369 3.39 -5.96 20.00
CA THR A 369 2.80 -6.96 20.89
C THR A 369 2.31 -8.19 20.12
N ASP A 370 2.26 -9.35 20.76
CA ASP A 370 1.70 -10.55 20.12
C ASP A 370 0.20 -10.38 19.79
N ALA A 371 -0.52 -9.62 20.61
CA ALA A 371 -1.91 -9.26 20.33
C ALA A 371 -2.05 -8.43 19.02
N ALA A 372 -1.10 -7.54 18.73
CA ALA A 372 -1.06 -6.81 17.47
C ALA A 372 -0.82 -7.74 16.27
N ILE A 373 0.06 -8.71 16.41
CA ILE A 373 0.33 -9.71 15.36
C ILE A 373 -0.92 -10.54 15.06
N VAL A 374 -1.59 -11.05 16.09
CA VAL A 374 -2.84 -11.80 15.94
C VAL A 374 -3.91 -10.92 15.33
N ALA A 375 -4.04 -9.67 15.78
CA ALA A 375 -4.98 -8.70 15.21
C ALA A 375 -4.67 -8.39 13.73
N ALA A 376 -3.40 -8.21 13.36
CA ALA A 376 -3.00 -7.95 11.97
C ALA A 376 -3.43 -9.09 11.03
N ALA A 377 -3.18 -10.34 11.41
CA ALA A 377 -3.57 -11.49 10.62
C ALA A 377 -5.10 -11.68 10.56
N THR A 378 -5.79 -11.59 11.70
CA THR A 378 -7.24 -11.86 11.77
C THR A 378 -8.06 -10.74 11.16
N LEU A 379 -7.74 -9.47 11.46
CA LEU A 379 -8.47 -8.32 10.95
C LEU A 379 -8.22 -8.11 9.44
N SER A 380 -6.97 -8.31 8.97
CA SER A 380 -6.69 -8.23 7.53
C SER A 380 -7.43 -9.30 6.74
N ASN A 381 -7.45 -10.53 7.24
CA ASN A 381 -8.17 -11.62 6.59
C ASN A 381 -9.68 -11.34 6.52
N ARG A 382 -10.23 -10.79 7.60
CA ARG A 382 -11.66 -10.54 7.73
C ARG A 382 -12.14 -9.29 6.98
N TYR A 383 -11.33 -8.23 6.96
CA TYR A 383 -11.78 -6.89 6.55
C TYR A 383 -11.14 -6.38 5.25
N ILE A 384 -10.06 -6.99 4.77
CA ILE A 384 -9.37 -6.60 3.55
C ILE A 384 -9.51 -7.73 2.53
N ALA A 385 -10.49 -7.60 1.63
CA ALA A 385 -10.83 -8.64 0.66
C ALA A 385 -10.10 -8.50 -0.69
N ASP A 386 -9.52 -7.34 -0.99
CA ASP A 386 -8.89 -7.02 -2.27
C ASP A 386 -7.39 -7.36 -2.31
N ARG A 387 -6.83 -7.86 -1.21
CA ARG A 387 -5.42 -8.25 -1.07
C ARG A 387 -5.32 -9.60 -0.36
N PHE A 388 -4.16 -10.26 -0.50
CA PHE A 388 -3.93 -11.61 0.01
C PHE A 388 -2.98 -11.62 1.20
N LEU A 389 -3.13 -12.63 2.07
CA LEU A 389 -2.17 -12.93 3.12
C LEU A 389 -0.88 -13.53 2.50
N PRO A 390 0.30 -13.30 3.12
CA PRO A 390 0.56 -12.56 4.35
C PRO A 390 0.75 -11.05 4.11
N ASP A 391 0.84 -10.58 2.90
CA ASP A 391 1.24 -9.23 2.51
C ASP A 391 0.38 -8.15 3.19
N LYS A 392 -0.96 -8.28 3.11
CA LYS A 392 -1.87 -7.34 3.77
C LYS A 392 -1.70 -7.27 5.29
N ALA A 393 -1.30 -8.35 5.94
CA ALA A 393 -1.06 -8.37 7.39
C ALA A 393 0.31 -7.79 7.74
N ILE A 394 1.31 -8.00 6.90
CA ILE A 394 2.64 -7.39 7.03
C ILE A 394 2.53 -5.88 6.89
N ASP A 395 1.82 -5.40 5.88
CA ASP A 395 1.61 -3.97 5.64
C ASP A 395 0.88 -3.28 6.81
N LEU A 396 -0.13 -3.94 7.41
CA LEU A 396 -0.79 -3.41 8.60
C LEU A 396 0.17 -3.26 9.77
N MET A 397 1.02 -4.24 9.99
CA MET A 397 2.02 -4.22 11.05
C MET A 397 3.05 -3.11 10.80
N ASP A 398 3.51 -2.98 9.56
CA ASP A 398 4.47 -1.97 9.13
C ASP A 398 3.90 -0.55 9.28
N GLU A 399 2.68 -0.30 8.79
CA GLU A 399 2.04 1.00 8.90
C GLU A 399 1.74 1.38 10.35
N ALA A 400 1.27 0.43 11.17
CA ALA A 400 1.04 0.68 12.59
C ALA A 400 2.34 1.02 13.33
N ALA A 401 3.41 0.28 13.08
CA ALA A 401 4.73 0.54 13.65
C ALA A 401 5.30 1.89 13.20
N SER A 402 5.18 2.21 11.92
CA SER A 402 5.57 3.52 11.37
C SER A 402 4.81 4.68 12.01
N ARG A 403 3.51 4.49 12.28
CA ARG A 403 2.68 5.50 12.94
C ARG A 403 3.13 5.74 14.37
N ILE A 404 3.31 4.68 15.16
CA ILE A 404 3.78 4.81 16.55
C ILE A 404 5.14 5.48 16.58
N ARG A 405 6.07 5.12 15.69
CA ARG A 405 7.35 5.80 15.54
C ARG A 405 7.18 7.30 15.28
N MET A 406 6.28 7.67 14.37
CA MET A 406 6.00 9.07 14.05
C MET A 406 5.40 9.81 15.26
N GLU A 407 4.53 9.15 16.05
CA GLU A 407 3.99 9.70 17.30
C GLU A 407 5.09 9.93 18.35
N VAL A 408 6.07 9.02 18.45
CA VAL A 408 7.24 9.15 19.32
C VAL A 408 8.18 10.27 18.85
N GLU A 409 8.40 10.39 17.54
CA GLU A 409 9.28 11.41 16.96
C GLU A 409 8.66 12.81 16.95
N SER A 410 7.33 12.91 16.89
CA SER A 410 6.57 14.16 16.83
C SER A 410 6.24 14.67 18.23
N LYS A 411 6.02 15.97 18.34
CA LYS A 411 5.51 16.55 19.60
C LYS A 411 4.11 16.01 19.90
N PRO A 412 3.83 15.56 21.14
CA PRO A 412 2.49 15.16 21.54
C PRO A 412 1.45 16.27 21.34
N GLU A 413 0.21 15.86 21.03
CA GLU A 413 -0.89 16.79 20.74
C GLU A 413 -1.14 17.80 21.90
N GLU A 414 -0.92 17.37 23.13
CA GLU A 414 -1.02 18.23 24.32
C GLU A 414 -0.04 19.39 24.25
N ILE A 415 1.23 19.13 23.89
CA ILE A 415 2.27 20.17 23.77
C ILE A 415 1.95 21.06 22.56
N GLU A 416 1.55 20.48 21.44
CA GLU A 416 1.20 21.25 20.24
C GLU A 416 0.01 22.19 20.47
N THR A 417 -0.99 21.74 21.21
CA THR A 417 -2.15 22.56 21.58
C THR A 417 -1.76 23.72 22.48
N LEU A 418 -0.88 23.48 23.47
CA LEU A 418 -0.31 24.54 24.31
C LEU A 418 0.51 25.52 23.47
N ASP A 419 1.38 25.02 22.60
CA ASP A 419 2.21 25.87 21.72
C ASP A 419 1.34 26.78 20.82
N ARG A 420 0.28 26.23 20.22
CA ARG A 420 -0.69 27.02 19.43
C ARG A 420 -1.37 28.10 20.29
N ARG A 421 -1.76 27.74 21.53
CA ARG A 421 -2.38 28.68 22.46
C ARG A 421 -1.43 29.80 22.88
N ILE A 422 -0.18 29.44 23.15
CA ILE A 422 0.90 30.40 23.45
C ILE A 422 1.10 31.38 22.27
N ILE A 423 1.12 30.89 21.05
CA ILE A 423 1.24 31.74 19.85
C ILE A 423 0.07 32.70 19.76
N GLN A 424 -1.18 32.23 19.96
CA GLN A 424 -2.36 33.10 19.95
C GLN A 424 -2.28 34.19 21.00
N LEU A 425 -1.93 33.83 22.23
CA LEU A 425 -1.78 34.82 23.32
C LEU A 425 -0.64 35.80 23.08
N LYS A 426 0.46 35.36 22.45
CA LYS A 426 1.55 36.29 22.06
C LYS A 426 1.07 37.30 21.01
N ILE A 427 0.28 36.91 20.07
CA ILE A 427 -0.31 37.79 19.06
C ILE A 427 -1.27 38.79 19.73
N GLU A 428 -2.16 38.31 20.61
CA GLU A 428 -3.08 39.15 21.37
C GLU A 428 -2.34 40.13 22.27
N ARG A 429 -1.26 39.71 22.95
CA ARG A 429 -0.37 40.55 23.76
C ARG A 429 0.21 41.72 22.96
N GLU A 430 0.75 41.44 21.76
CA GLU A 430 1.36 42.49 20.93
C GLU A 430 0.30 43.49 20.39
N ALA A 431 -0.95 43.01 20.22
CA ALA A 431 -2.07 43.90 19.90
C ALA A 431 -2.46 44.80 21.08
N LEU A 432 -2.65 44.21 22.27
CA LEU A 432 -3.05 44.94 23.47
C LEU A 432 -2.00 45.93 23.97
N LYS A 433 -0.70 45.68 23.73
CA LYS A 433 0.38 46.64 24.07
C LYS A 433 0.29 47.96 23.31
N ARG A 434 -0.44 47.99 22.19
CA ARG A 434 -0.65 49.22 21.40
C ARG A 434 -1.85 50.03 21.87
N GLU A 435 -2.71 49.47 22.71
CA GLU A 435 -3.90 50.12 23.26
C GLU A 435 -3.55 50.85 24.57
N THR A 436 -4.27 51.94 24.86
CA THR A 436 -3.96 52.80 26.01
C THR A 436 -5.07 52.87 27.03
N ASP A 437 -6.21 52.24 26.80
CA ASP A 437 -7.35 52.24 27.69
C ASP A 437 -7.16 51.29 28.90
N ASP A 438 -7.79 51.57 30.02
CA ASP A 438 -7.62 50.86 31.28
C ASP A 438 -8.11 49.39 31.17
N ALA A 439 -9.18 49.12 30.40
CA ALA A 439 -9.70 47.76 30.17
C ALA A 439 -8.68 46.88 29.41
N SER A 440 -7.98 47.46 28.43
CA SER A 440 -6.92 46.76 27.67
C SER A 440 -5.71 46.49 28.56
N ARG A 441 -5.39 47.37 29.54
CA ARG A 441 -4.30 47.15 30.52
C ARG A 441 -4.64 46.00 31.48
N ASP A 442 -5.86 45.95 32.01
CA ASP A 442 -6.29 44.87 32.90
C ASP A 442 -6.29 43.53 32.14
N ARG A 443 -6.75 43.56 30.89
CA ARG A 443 -6.73 42.37 30.02
C ARG A 443 -5.29 41.93 29.72
N LEU A 444 -4.35 42.88 29.48
CA LEU A 444 -2.95 42.58 29.23
C LEU A 444 -2.29 41.91 30.46
N ALA A 445 -2.55 42.42 31.67
CA ALA A 445 -2.01 41.83 32.91
C ALA A 445 -2.50 40.38 33.10
N THR A 446 -3.79 40.10 32.88
CA THR A 446 -4.35 38.74 32.95
C THR A 446 -3.74 37.84 31.90
N LEU A 447 -3.64 38.32 30.66
CA LEU A 447 -3.06 37.59 29.54
C LEU A 447 -1.58 37.25 29.75
N GLU A 448 -0.78 38.15 30.34
CA GLU A 448 0.63 37.90 30.66
C GLU A 448 0.78 36.83 31.75
N ALA A 449 -0.13 36.80 32.74
CA ALA A 449 -0.15 35.74 33.75
C ALA A 449 -0.49 34.37 33.13
N ASP A 450 -1.52 34.34 32.27
CA ASP A 450 -1.92 33.11 31.52
C ASP A 450 -0.79 32.63 30.60
N LEU A 451 -0.15 33.55 29.89
CA LEU A 451 0.97 33.25 29.00
C LEU A 451 2.14 32.61 29.76
N ALA A 452 2.53 33.21 30.91
CA ALA A 452 3.59 32.66 31.73
C ALA A 452 3.28 31.25 32.26
N ASN A 453 2.02 31.00 32.63
CA ASN A 453 1.57 29.68 33.07
C ASN A 453 1.64 28.66 31.94
N PHE A 454 1.11 28.99 30.74
CA PHE A 454 1.17 28.09 29.60
C PHE A 454 2.59 27.84 29.08
N GLU A 455 3.46 28.85 29.10
CA GLU A 455 4.87 28.69 28.75
C GLU A 455 5.61 27.79 29.74
N GLN A 456 5.31 27.89 31.05
CA GLN A 456 5.86 26.96 32.03
C GLN A 456 5.39 25.55 31.82
N GLN A 457 4.08 25.33 31.62
CA GLN A 457 3.51 24.00 31.34
C GLN A 457 4.11 23.38 30.08
N SER A 458 4.19 24.15 28.98
CA SER A 458 4.80 23.67 27.73
C SER A 458 6.27 23.32 27.91
N ALA A 459 7.05 24.11 28.68
CA ALA A 459 8.45 23.84 28.97
C ALA A 459 8.64 22.57 29.81
N GLU A 460 7.81 22.35 30.83
CA GLU A 460 7.85 21.16 31.69
C GLU A 460 7.52 19.88 30.86
N LEU A 461 6.44 19.93 30.09
CA LEU A 461 6.03 18.81 29.22
C LEU A 461 7.06 18.54 28.13
N THR A 462 7.62 19.58 27.51
CA THR A 462 8.65 19.45 26.48
C THR A 462 9.92 18.82 27.05
N THR A 463 10.35 19.22 28.25
CA THR A 463 11.52 18.62 28.92
C THR A 463 11.30 17.16 29.23
N ARG A 464 10.11 16.82 29.72
CA ARG A 464 9.72 15.42 29.98
C ARG A 464 9.68 14.59 28.70
N TRP A 465 9.02 15.08 27.65
CA TRP A 465 8.97 14.47 26.34
C TRP A 465 10.37 14.22 25.74
N GLN A 466 11.26 15.22 25.82
CA GLN A 466 12.63 15.07 25.31
C GLN A 466 13.41 14.01 26.07
N ALA A 467 13.27 13.95 27.39
CA ALA A 467 13.92 12.94 28.21
C ALA A 467 13.41 11.51 27.90
N GLU A 468 12.10 11.36 27.64
CA GLU A 468 11.51 10.07 27.22
C GLU A 468 12.00 9.68 25.83
N LYS A 469 12.02 10.62 24.88
CA LYS A 469 12.54 10.40 23.51
C LYS A 469 14.00 9.97 23.51
N ASP A 470 14.84 10.59 24.32
CA ASP A 470 16.26 10.24 24.42
C ASP A 470 16.46 8.81 24.97
N LYS A 471 15.60 8.36 25.89
CA LYS A 471 15.60 6.96 26.37
C LYS A 471 15.23 5.98 25.27
N ILE A 472 14.16 6.26 24.52
CA ILE A 472 13.71 5.40 23.41
C ILE A 472 14.81 5.26 22.35
N ASN A 473 15.48 6.36 22.01
CA ASN A 473 16.60 6.35 21.08
C ASN A 473 17.78 5.51 21.61
N ALA A 474 18.07 5.57 22.90
CA ALA A 474 19.12 4.76 23.52
C ALA A 474 18.78 3.26 23.46
N GLU A 475 17.51 2.89 23.69
CA GLU A 475 17.04 1.50 23.54
C GLU A 475 17.14 1.01 22.10
N ALA A 476 16.78 1.83 21.12
CA ALA A 476 16.88 1.49 19.70
C ALA A 476 18.35 1.21 19.29
N VAL A 477 19.30 1.99 19.80
CA VAL A 477 20.73 1.76 19.57
C VAL A 477 21.20 0.44 20.19
N LEU A 478 20.74 0.11 21.41
CA LEU A 478 21.08 -1.15 22.06
C LEU A 478 20.51 -2.38 21.31
N LYS A 479 19.26 -2.28 20.80
CA LYS A 479 18.64 -3.31 19.97
C LYS A 479 19.43 -3.54 18.68
N ALA A 480 19.85 -2.45 18.00
CA ALA A 480 20.65 -2.54 16.78
C ALA A 480 22.03 -3.21 17.03
N GLN A 481 22.66 -2.88 18.15
CA GLN A 481 23.93 -3.54 18.54
C GLN A 481 23.75 -5.02 18.86
N LEU A 482 22.65 -5.38 19.49
CA LEU A 482 22.31 -6.77 19.80
C LEU A 482 22.08 -7.59 18.51
N ASP A 483 21.33 -7.04 17.55
CA ASP A 483 21.09 -7.70 16.27
C ASP A 483 22.39 -7.86 15.47
N GLN A 484 23.22 -6.85 15.41
CA GLN A 484 24.53 -6.91 14.79
C GLN A 484 25.41 -8.02 15.43
N ALA A 485 25.40 -8.10 16.75
CA ALA A 485 26.15 -9.13 17.47
C ALA A 485 25.62 -10.56 17.19
N ARG A 486 24.30 -10.73 17.01
CA ARG A 486 23.69 -11.99 16.59
C ARG A 486 24.09 -12.41 15.18
N ILE A 487 24.09 -11.46 14.24
CA ILE A 487 24.54 -11.69 12.85
C ILE A 487 26.01 -12.09 12.83
N GLU A 488 26.87 -11.40 13.60
CA GLU A 488 28.28 -11.74 13.72
C GLU A 488 28.47 -13.13 14.33
N LEU A 489 27.67 -13.51 15.33
CA LEU A 489 27.69 -14.84 15.93
C LEU A 489 27.39 -15.93 14.89
N GLU A 490 26.34 -15.76 14.08
CA GLU A 490 26.02 -16.71 13.02
C GLU A 490 27.14 -16.81 11.98
N GLN A 491 27.73 -15.68 11.59
CA GLN A 491 28.84 -15.66 10.65
C GLN A 491 30.07 -16.38 11.22
N ALA A 492 30.41 -16.13 12.49
CA ALA A 492 31.52 -16.80 13.18
C ALA A 492 31.30 -18.32 13.30
N GLN A 493 30.07 -18.73 13.61
CA GLN A 493 29.70 -20.16 13.66
C GLN A 493 29.82 -20.83 12.29
N ARG A 494 29.35 -20.18 11.21
CA ARG A 494 29.50 -20.69 9.83
C ARG A 494 30.96 -20.76 9.38
N ALA A 495 31.77 -19.77 9.77
CA ALA A 495 33.21 -19.74 9.48
C ALA A 495 34.04 -20.70 10.34
N GLY A 496 33.43 -21.32 11.37
CA GLY A 496 34.15 -22.21 12.32
C GLY A 496 35.03 -21.45 13.31
N ASP A 497 34.91 -20.15 13.45
CA ASP A 497 35.62 -19.34 14.43
C ASP A 497 34.95 -19.45 15.80
N LEU A 498 35.27 -20.54 16.49
CA LEU A 498 34.71 -20.86 17.81
C LEU A 498 35.13 -19.86 18.89
N ALA A 499 36.27 -19.20 18.74
CA ALA A 499 36.75 -18.20 19.70
C ALA A 499 35.85 -16.95 19.65
N ARG A 500 35.61 -16.40 18.46
CA ARG A 500 34.72 -15.24 18.26
C ARG A 500 33.28 -15.57 18.60
N ALA A 501 32.80 -16.77 18.19
CA ALA A 501 31.46 -17.24 18.55
C ALA A 501 31.24 -17.36 20.07
N GLY A 502 32.26 -17.83 20.80
CA GLY A 502 32.26 -17.93 22.28
C GLY A 502 32.22 -16.53 22.92
N GLU A 503 33.05 -15.61 22.46
CA GLU A 503 33.06 -14.22 22.95
C GLU A 503 31.70 -13.54 22.78
N LEU A 504 31.09 -13.67 21.59
CA LEU A 504 29.79 -13.10 21.28
C LEU A 504 28.67 -13.74 22.12
N SER A 505 28.62 -15.08 22.17
CA SER A 505 27.55 -15.83 22.83
C SER A 505 27.54 -15.70 24.35
N TYR A 506 28.72 -15.68 24.99
CA TYR A 506 28.84 -15.66 26.46
C TYR A 506 29.26 -14.32 27.05
N GLY A 507 29.74 -13.38 26.21
CA GLY A 507 30.18 -12.05 26.64
C GLY A 507 29.26 -10.94 26.17
N VAL A 508 29.32 -10.64 24.87
CA VAL A 508 28.68 -9.43 24.27
C VAL A 508 27.16 -9.49 24.32
N ILE A 509 26.55 -10.58 23.80
CA ILE A 509 25.10 -10.70 23.71
C ILE A 509 24.41 -10.66 25.08
N PRO A 510 24.86 -11.43 26.11
CA PRO A 510 24.28 -11.34 27.45
C PRO A 510 24.44 -9.97 28.10
N GLN A 511 25.55 -9.26 27.85
CA GLN A 511 25.77 -7.92 28.36
C GLN A 511 24.80 -6.92 27.75
N LEU A 512 24.64 -6.93 26.41
CA LEU A 512 23.71 -6.07 25.71
C LEU A 512 22.25 -6.36 26.09
N THR A 513 21.88 -7.64 26.25
CA THR A 513 20.55 -8.04 26.71
C THR A 513 20.25 -7.48 28.09
N ARG A 514 21.20 -7.59 29.03
CA ARG A 514 21.03 -7.03 30.37
C ARG A 514 20.88 -5.51 30.37
N GLN A 515 21.67 -4.81 29.57
CA GLN A 515 21.55 -3.35 29.41
C GLN A 515 20.19 -2.96 28.84
N LEU A 516 19.66 -3.74 27.89
CA LEU A 516 18.33 -3.54 27.33
C LEU A 516 17.23 -3.76 28.38
N ASP A 517 17.32 -4.83 29.16
CA ASP A 517 16.35 -5.14 30.24
C ASP A 517 16.34 -4.05 31.34
N GLU A 518 17.52 -3.53 31.68
CA GLU A 518 17.67 -2.42 32.64
C GLU A 518 17.04 -1.12 32.10
N ALA A 519 17.21 -0.81 30.81
CA ALA A 519 16.61 0.33 30.15
C ALA A 519 15.07 0.22 30.12
N GLN A 520 14.53 -0.95 29.77
CA GLN A 520 13.10 -1.21 29.70
C GLN A 520 12.40 -1.19 31.08
N SER A 521 13.07 -1.67 32.13
CA SER A 521 12.48 -1.65 33.47
C SER A 521 12.32 -0.24 34.04
N ALA A 522 13.07 0.73 33.55
CA ALA A 522 12.98 2.14 33.96
C ALA A 522 11.81 2.92 33.30
N ALA A 523 11.06 2.31 32.38
CA ALA A 523 10.06 2.98 31.53
C ALA A 523 8.61 2.95 32.07
N LYS A 524 8.36 2.45 33.27
CA LYS A 524 6.98 2.41 33.82
C LYS A 524 6.43 3.80 34.12
N GLY A 525 5.45 4.26 33.32
CA GLY A 525 4.76 5.53 33.50
C GLY A 525 5.06 6.58 32.41
N ALA A 526 5.48 6.15 31.23
CA ALA A 526 5.82 7.00 30.10
C ALA A 526 4.59 7.70 29.50
N MET A 527 4.81 8.91 29.01
CA MET A 527 3.86 9.75 28.26
C MET A 527 3.76 9.29 26.81
N LEU A 528 4.84 8.68 26.28
CA LEU A 528 4.93 8.14 24.94
C LEU A 528 4.59 6.64 24.92
N ARG A 529 3.83 6.23 23.92
CA ARG A 529 3.54 4.82 23.67
C ARG A 529 4.65 4.23 22.81
N GLU A 530 5.31 3.20 23.29
CA GLU A 530 6.40 2.52 22.58
C GLU A 530 5.96 1.19 21.96
N GLU A 531 4.71 0.78 22.19
CA GLU A 531 4.21 -0.53 21.82
C GLU A 531 3.07 -0.41 20.82
N VAL A 532 3.17 -1.17 19.72
CA VAL A 532 2.06 -1.40 18.80
C VAL A 532 1.12 -2.42 19.40
N THR A 533 -0.13 -2.03 19.59
CA THR A 533 -1.19 -2.84 20.18
C THR A 533 -2.20 -3.32 19.13
N ALA A 534 -3.14 -4.18 19.53
CA ALA A 534 -4.26 -4.59 18.68
C ALA A 534 -5.13 -3.40 18.25
N ASP A 535 -5.25 -2.38 19.11
CA ASP A 535 -6.02 -1.16 18.86
C ASP A 535 -5.37 -0.33 17.74
N ASP A 536 -4.05 -0.26 17.71
CA ASP A 536 -3.32 0.47 16.66
C ASP A 536 -3.52 -0.21 15.30
N ILE A 537 -3.45 -1.54 15.26
CA ILE A 537 -3.76 -2.34 14.06
C ILE A 537 -5.20 -2.11 13.62
N ALA A 538 -6.17 -2.18 14.55
CA ALA A 538 -7.58 -1.92 14.25
C ALA A 538 -7.78 -0.49 13.73
N GLY A 539 -7.03 0.49 14.24
CA GLY A 539 -7.02 1.87 13.75
C GLY A 539 -6.50 2.02 12.32
N VAL A 540 -5.51 1.22 11.91
CA VAL A 540 -5.05 1.19 10.52
C VAL A 540 -6.10 0.54 9.62
N VAL A 541 -6.64 -0.61 10.01
CA VAL A 541 -7.71 -1.29 9.26
C VAL A 541 -8.93 -0.38 9.11
N ALA A 542 -9.30 0.35 10.17
CA ALA A 542 -10.41 1.31 10.11
C ALA A 542 -10.20 2.40 9.07
N ARG A 543 -8.97 2.91 8.92
CA ARG A 543 -8.65 3.91 7.89
C ARG A 543 -8.68 3.34 6.47
N TRP A 544 -8.21 2.12 6.28
CA TRP A 544 -8.20 1.48 4.96
C TRP A 544 -9.60 1.09 4.50
N THR A 545 -10.42 0.57 5.41
CA THR A 545 -11.75 0.03 5.10
C THR A 545 -12.89 1.01 5.33
N GLY A 546 -12.65 2.07 6.09
CA GLY A 546 -13.69 3.00 6.55
C GLY A 546 -14.59 2.44 7.68
N ILE A 547 -14.21 1.29 8.28
CA ILE A 547 -14.99 0.67 9.37
C ILE A 547 -14.50 1.24 10.71
N PRO A 548 -15.38 1.71 11.61
CA PRO A 548 -14.97 2.27 12.89
C PRO A 548 -14.24 1.26 13.79
N MET A 549 -13.15 1.73 14.43
CA MET A 549 -12.26 0.91 15.26
C MET A 549 -12.98 0.23 16.45
N GLU A 550 -13.92 0.92 17.07
CA GLU A 550 -14.66 0.43 18.25
C GLU A 550 -15.41 -0.88 17.98
N ARG A 551 -15.70 -1.20 16.73
CA ARG A 551 -16.38 -2.44 16.32
C ARG A 551 -15.46 -3.61 16.05
N MET A 552 -14.20 -3.34 15.82
CA MET A 552 -13.19 -4.40 15.58
C MET A 552 -12.76 -5.02 16.91
N LEU A 553 -12.98 -4.32 18.02
CA LEU A 553 -12.62 -4.70 19.36
C LEU A 553 -13.89 -5.10 20.16
N GLU A 554 -13.78 -5.94 21.10
CA GLU A 554 -14.75 -6.72 21.90
C GLU A 554 -16.22 -6.24 22.15
N GLY A 555 -16.61 -5.03 21.82
CA GLY A 555 -17.97 -4.49 22.07
C GLY A 555 -19.11 -5.00 21.16
N GLU A 556 -18.82 -5.79 20.13
CA GLU A 556 -19.79 -6.16 19.08
C GLU A 556 -20.94 -7.05 19.62
N ARG A 557 -20.63 -7.96 20.54
CA ARG A 557 -21.64 -8.88 21.11
C ARG A 557 -22.70 -8.14 21.92
N GLU A 558 -22.28 -7.22 22.75
CA GLU A 558 -23.17 -6.46 23.64
C GLU A 558 -24.02 -5.49 22.82
N LYS A 559 -23.45 -4.81 21.83
CA LYS A 559 -24.20 -3.96 20.89
C LYS A 559 -25.28 -4.76 20.14
N LEU A 560 -24.97 -5.96 19.63
CA LEU A 560 -25.92 -6.81 18.90
C LEU A 560 -27.08 -7.30 19.79
N LEU A 561 -26.86 -7.49 21.08
CA LEU A 561 -27.91 -7.85 22.02
C LEU A 561 -28.89 -6.70 22.23
N HIS A 562 -28.45 -5.44 22.21
CA HIS A 562 -29.28 -4.23 22.36
C HIS A 562 -29.74 -3.63 21.01
N MET A 563 -29.53 -4.34 19.88
CA MET A 563 -29.85 -3.84 18.55
C MET A 563 -31.31 -3.40 18.38
N GLU A 564 -32.25 -4.17 18.88
CA GLU A 564 -33.68 -3.86 18.77
C GLU A 564 -34.02 -2.55 19.49
N GLU A 565 -33.46 -2.33 20.67
CA GLU A 565 -33.67 -1.10 21.43
C GLU A 565 -33.11 0.13 20.71
N GLN A 566 -31.92 0.01 20.18
CA GLN A 566 -31.26 1.12 19.49
C GLN A 566 -31.96 1.47 18.17
N LEU A 567 -32.31 0.47 17.37
CA LEU A 567 -33.07 0.68 16.14
C LEU A 567 -34.48 1.23 16.42
N GLY A 568 -35.13 0.74 17.49
CA GLY A 568 -36.47 1.19 17.91
C GLY A 568 -36.53 2.66 18.31
N LYS A 569 -35.43 3.24 18.84
CA LYS A 569 -35.33 4.68 19.13
C LYS A 569 -35.45 5.55 17.88
N ARG A 570 -35.11 5.02 16.73
CA ARG A 570 -35.10 5.75 15.45
C ARG A 570 -36.25 5.35 14.53
N VAL A 571 -36.66 4.10 14.55
CA VAL A 571 -37.71 3.55 13.69
C VAL A 571 -38.96 3.29 14.52
N ILE A 572 -39.85 4.25 14.49
CA ILE A 572 -41.06 4.23 15.31
C ILE A 572 -42.16 3.44 14.60
N GLY A 573 -42.91 2.64 15.35
CA GLY A 573 -44.10 1.92 14.88
C GLY A 573 -43.83 0.69 14.02
N GLN A 574 -42.60 0.17 14.02
CA GLN A 574 -42.17 -0.97 13.19
C GLN A 574 -41.44 -2.04 14.02
N ALA A 575 -41.97 -2.38 15.19
CA ALA A 575 -41.32 -3.29 16.13
C ALA A 575 -41.00 -4.67 15.52
N ASP A 576 -41.91 -5.23 14.72
CA ASP A 576 -41.78 -6.54 14.10
C ASP A 576 -40.67 -6.51 13.01
N ALA A 577 -40.63 -5.44 12.21
CA ALA A 577 -39.57 -5.24 11.22
C ALA A 577 -38.21 -5.12 11.90
N VAL A 578 -38.10 -4.35 12.96
CA VAL A 578 -36.86 -4.19 13.73
C VAL A 578 -36.41 -5.53 14.32
N LYS A 579 -37.36 -6.31 14.90
CA LYS A 579 -37.08 -7.62 15.49
C LYS A 579 -36.61 -8.65 14.42
N ALA A 580 -37.29 -8.72 13.28
CA ALA A 580 -36.94 -9.65 12.19
C ALA A 580 -35.54 -9.39 11.67
N VAL A 581 -35.24 -8.13 11.36
CA VAL A 581 -33.90 -7.73 10.90
C VAL A 581 -32.84 -8.01 11.95
N SER A 582 -33.07 -7.65 13.21
CA SER A 582 -32.12 -7.87 14.31
C SER A 582 -31.82 -9.34 14.53
N THR A 583 -32.84 -10.21 14.40
CA THR A 583 -32.69 -11.66 14.52
C THR A 583 -31.85 -12.24 13.39
N ALA A 584 -32.10 -11.83 12.14
CA ALA A 584 -31.36 -12.31 11.01
C ALA A 584 -29.88 -11.87 11.06
N VAL A 585 -29.63 -10.60 11.42
CA VAL A 585 -28.26 -10.08 11.59
C VAL A 585 -27.51 -10.81 12.71
N ARG A 586 -28.17 -11.05 13.86
CA ARG A 586 -27.58 -11.83 14.96
C ARG A 586 -27.27 -13.26 14.55
N ARG A 587 -28.15 -13.93 13.80
CA ARG A 587 -27.93 -15.29 13.27
C ARG A 587 -26.68 -15.33 12.37
N SER A 588 -26.55 -14.40 11.45
CA SER A 588 -25.40 -14.29 10.57
C SER A 588 -24.09 -14.02 11.35
N ARG A 589 -24.11 -13.07 12.28
CA ARG A 589 -22.93 -12.70 13.07
C ARG A 589 -22.54 -13.79 14.09
N ALA A 590 -23.45 -14.64 14.48
CA ALA A 590 -23.17 -15.82 15.30
C ALA A 590 -22.54 -16.99 14.52
N GLY A 591 -22.33 -16.85 13.19
CA GLY A 591 -21.78 -17.90 12.35
C GLY A 591 -22.77 -19.05 12.05
N LEU A 592 -24.07 -18.81 12.21
CA LEU A 592 -25.14 -19.81 11.98
C LEU A 592 -25.74 -19.70 10.57
N GLN A 593 -25.07 -18.98 9.66
CA GLN A 593 -25.46 -18.80 8.27
C GLN A 593 -24.29 -19.15 7.37
N ASP A 594 -24.56 -19.47 6.09
CA ASP A 594 -23.50 -19.72 5.08
C ASP A 594 -22.57 -18.50 4.99
N PRO A 595 -21.26 -18.65 5.21
CA PRO A 595 -20.30 -17.56 5.18
C PRO A 595 -20.16 -16.88 3.82
N ASN A 596 -20.56 -17.55 2.73
CA ASN A 596 -20.50 -16.98 1.38
C ASN A 596 -21.69 -16.06 1.08
N ARG A 597 -22.79 -16.11 1.83
CA ARG A 597 -23.99 -15.28 1.61
C ARG A 597 -23.83 -13.89 2.26
N PRO A 598 -24.57 -12.87 1.76
CA PRO A 598 -24.65 -11.57 2.44
C PRO A 598 -25.06 -11.70 3.91
N LEU A 599 -24.66 -10.73 4.76
CA LEU A 599 -25.01 -10.68 6.19
C LEU A 599 -26.50 -10.72 6.46
N GLY A 600 -27.30 -10.31 5.50
CA GLY A 600 -28.76 -10.39 5.53
C GLY A 600 -29.33 -9.91 4.21
N SER A 601 -30.44 -10.51 3.81
CA SER A 601 -31.17 -10.20 2.59
C SER A 601 -32.65 -10.05 2.88
N PHE A 602 -33.19 -8.85 2.67
CA PHE A 602 -34.55 -8.49 3.11
C PHE A 602 -35.38 -7.89 2.00
N LEU A 603 -36.63 -8.27 1.92
CA LEU A 603 -37.65 -7.58 1.11
C LEU A 603 -38.62 -6.81 2.03
N PHE A 604 -38.55 -5.47 1.94
CA PHE A 604 -39.44 -4.57 2.71
C PHE A 604 -40.66 -4.20 1.90
N LEU A 605 -41.81 -4.65 2.31
CA LEU A 605 -43.12 -4.41 1.69
C LEU A 605 -43.92 -3.40 2.48
N GLY A 606 -44.62 -2.49 1.81
CA GLY A 606 -45.52 -1.55 2.47
C GLY A 606 -45.66 -0.22 1.76
N PRO A 607 -46.59 0.61 2.17
CA PRO A 607 -46.85 1.92 1.55
C PRO A 607 -45.65 2.87 1.68
N THR A 608 -45.72 3.98 0.98
CA THR A 608 -44.68 5.01 1.05
C THR A 608 -44.74 5.75 2.40
N GLY A 609 -43.60 6.10 2.98
CA GLY A 609 -43.52 6.95 4.16
C GLY A 609 -43.69 6.22 5.53
N VAL A 610 -43.67 4.87 5.51
CA VAL A 610 -43.81 4.05 6.75
C VAL A 610 -42.47 3.76 7.44
N GLY A 611 -41.34 4.17 6.85
CA GLY A 611 -40.01 4.02 7.50
C GLY A 611 -39.06 3.02 6.87
N LYS A 612 -39.39 2.40 5.72
CA LYS A 612 -38.50 1.44 5.02
C LYS A 612 -37.06 1.95 4.84
N THR A 613 -36.90 3.10 4.23
CA THR A 613 -35.57 3.75 4.01
C THR A 613 -34.97 4.25 5.33
N GLU A 614 -35.77 4.59 6.34
CA GLU A 614 -35.24 5.01 7.64
C GLU A 614 -34.65 3.83 8.41
N LEU A 615 -35.28 2.65 8.36
CA LEU A 615 -34.72 1.42 8.94
C LEU A 615 -33.37 1.06 8.22
N THR A 616 -33.31 1.22 6.91
CA THR A 616 -32.07 1.00 6.14
C THR A 616 -30.94 1.91 6.62
N LYS A 617 -31.23 3.21 6.83
CA LYS A 617 -30.26 4.18 7.36
C LYS A 617 -29.89 3.89 8.83
N ALA A 618 -30.85 3.49 9.63
CA ALA A 618 -30.61 3.11 11.02
C ALA A 618 -29.70 1.86 11.11
N LEU A 619 -29.89 0.91 10.20
CA LEU A 619 -29.02 -0.27 10.08
C LEU A 619 -27.61 0.10 9.66
N ALA A 620 -27.45 0.96 8.65
CA ALA A 620 -26.14 1.43 8.21
C ALA A 620 -25.40 2.14 9.36
N GLU A 621 -26.07 3.05 10.07
CA GLU A 621 -25.50 3.73 11.24
C GLU A 621 -25.19 2.77 12.38
N PHE A 622 -26.09 1.84 12.68
CA PHE A 622 -25.90 0.87 13.75
C PHE A 622 -24.77 -0.13 13.45
N LEU A 623 -24.71 -0.67 12.25
CA LEU A 623 -23.74 -1.69 11.88
C LEU A 623 -22.39 -1.14 11.41
N PHE A 624 -22.37 0.06 10.85
CA PHE A 624 -21.18 0.64 10.23
C PHE A 624 -20.83 2.04 10.78
N ASP A 625 -21.53 2.52 11.84
CA ASP A 625 -21.40 3.84 12.49
C ASP A 625 -21.42 5.05 11.54
N ASP A 626 -21.86 4.81 10.30
CA ASP A 626 -22.00 5.82 9.26
C ASP A 626 -23.35 5.66 8.58
N PRO A 627 -24.28 6.61 8.74
CA PRO A 627 -25.57 6.56 8.06
C PRO A 627 -25.43 6.63 6.52
N ASN A 628 -24.25 7.00 6.01
CA ASN A 628 -23.91 7.04 4.60
C ASN A 628 -23.20 5.76 4.11
N ALA A 629 -22.95 4.78 4.99
CA ALA A 629 -22.48 3.45 4.58
C ALA A 629 -23.61 2.67 3.89
N MET A 630 -24.20 3.28 2.87
CA MET A 630 -25.32 2.77 2.12
C MET A 630 -25.24 3.19 0.66
N VAL A 631 -25.35 2.22 -0.23
CA VAL A 631 -25.59 2.47 -1.66
C VAL A 631 -27.07 2.32 -1.94
N ARG A 632 -27.67 3.35 -2.49
CA ARG A 632 -29.07 3.31 -2.95
C ARG A 632 -29.11 3.24 -4.46
N ILE A 633 -29.77 2.24 -4.99
CA ILE A 633 -29.98 2.02 -6.41
C ILE A 633 -31.46 2.04 -6.67
N ASP A 634 -31.93 3.04 -7.41
CA ASP A 634 -33.33 3.19 -7.79
C ASP A 634 -33.62 2.30 -9.01
N MET A 635 -34.45 1.30 -8.83
CA MET A 635 -34.73 0.32 -9.89
C MET A 635 -35.58 0.89 -11.04
N SER A 636 -36.16 2.07 -10.87
CA SER A 636 -36.80 2.78 -11.98
C SER A 636 -35.83 3.21 -13.08
N GLU A 637 -34.51 3.32 -12.77
CA GLU A 637 -33.47 3.58 -13.77
C GLU A 637 -33.03 2.31 -14.53
N PHE A 638 -33.46 1.12 -14.08
CA PHE A 638 -33.06 -0.18 -14.60
C PHE A 638 -34.23 -1.00 -15.17
N MET A 639 -35.19 -0.30 -15.76
CA MET A 639 -36.37 -0.93 -16.39
C MET A 639 -36.03 -1.58 -17.75
N GLU A 640 -34.97 -1.14 -18.40
CA GLU A 640 -34.57 -1.60 -19.73
C GLU A 640 -33.37 -2.54 -19.66
N LYS A 641 -33.29 -3.51 -20.59
CA LYS A 641 -32.20 -4.48 -20.67
C LYS A 641 -30.80 -3.83 -20.75
N HIS A 642 -30.69 -2.73 -21.49
CA HIS A 642 -29.40 -2.02 -21.62
C HIS A 642 -28.93 -1.34 -20.33
N ALA A 643 -29.86 -0.95 -19.47
CA ALA A 643 -29.52 -0.36 -18.20
C ALA A 643 -28.91 -1.39 -17.22
N VAL A 644 -29.26 -2.67 -17.35
CA VAL A 644 -28.73 -3.75 -16.49
C VAL A 644 -27.22 -3.87 -16.59
N ALA A 645 -26.64 -3.66 -17.79
CA ALA A 645 -25.19 -3.65 -17.96
C ALA A 645 -24.48 -2.54 -17.15
N ARG A 646 -25.18 -1.46 -16.79
CA ARG A 646 -24.65 -0.39 -15.93
C ARG A 646 -24.47 -0.85 -14.48
N LEU A 647 -25.21 -1.86 -14.03
CA LEU A 647 -25.04 -2.40 -12.67
C LEU A 647 -23.72 -3.14 -12.49
N ILE A 648 -23.37 -3.97 -13.48
CA ILE A 648 -22.21 -4.87 -13.41
C ILE A 648 -21.02 -4.39 -14.25
N GLY A 649 -21.19 -3.37 -15.09
CA GLY A 649 -20.21 -2.90 -16.07
C GLY A 649 -20.45 -3.45 -17.47
N ALA A 650 -20.09 -2.65 -18.47
CA ALA A 650 -20.22 -3.05 -19.87
C ALA A 650 -19.20 -4.14 -20.24
N PRO A 651 -19.56 -5.11 -21.10
CA PRO A 651 -18.59 -6.09 -21.61
C PRO A 651 -17.52 -5.44 -22.50
N PRO A 652 -16.37 -6.10 -22.73
CA PRO A 652 -15.31 -5.58 -23.58
C PRO A 652 -15.81 -5.18 -24.98
N GLY A 653 -15.44 -3.98 -25.41
CA GLY A 653 -15.82 -3.45 -26.74
C GLY A 653 -17.09 -2.58 -26.76
N TYR A 654 -17.77 -2.40 -25.63
CA TYR A 654 -18.90 -1.47 -25.51
C TYR A 654 -18.49 -0.17 -24.82
N VAL A 655 -19.22 0.91 -25.13
CA VAL A 655 -19.02 2.24 -24.50
C VAL A 655 -19.30 2.12 -22.99
N GLY A 656 -18.37 2.65 -22.15
CA GLY A 656 -18.46 2.58 -20.69
C GLY A 656 -17.75 1.34 -20.07
N TYR A 657 -16.99 0.56 -20.83
CA TYR A 657 -16.20 -0.56 -20.31
C TYR A 657 -15.22 -0.14 -19.21
N GLU A 658 -14.60 1.03 -19.32
CA GLU A 658 -13.61 1.54 -18.36
C GLU A 658 -14.24 2.07 -17.06
N GLU A 659 -15.53 2.43 -17.07
CA GLU A 659 -16.20 3.09 -15.93
C GLU A 659 -16.59 2.08 -14.81
N GLY A 660 -16.59 0.78 -15.08
CA GLY A 660 -17.05 -0.25 -14.14
C GLY A 660 -18.57 -0.23 -13.93
N GLY A 661 -19.12 -1.17 -13.17
CA GLY A 661 -20.54 -1.21 -12.83
C GLY A 661 -20.86 -0.41 -11.57
N VAL A 662 -21.98 0.27 -11.55
CA VAL A 662 -22.40 1.10 -10.39
C VAL A 662 -22.48 0.28 -9.10
N LEU A 663 -23.07 -0.93 -9.17
CA LEU A 663 -23.19 -1.83 -8.02
C LEU A 663 -21.83 -2.45 -7.65
N THR A 664 -21.15 -3.03 -8.63
CA THR A 664 -19.89 -3.75 -8.40
C THR A 664 -18.79 -2.82 -7.91
N GLU A 665 -18.66 -1.62 -8.49
CA GLU A 665 -17.65 -0.66 -8.08
C GLU A 665 -17.94 -0.07 -6.68
N ALA A 666 -19.20 0.17 -6.35
CA ALA A 666 -19.60 0.67 -5.04
C ALA A 666 -19.28 -0.34 -3.94
N VAL A 667 -19.54 -1.63 -4.16
CA VAL A 667 -19.26 -2.69 -3.17
C VAL A 667 -17.77 -3.00 -3.11
N ARG A 668 -17.06 -2.97 -4.23
CA ARG A 668 -15.61 -3.15 -4.27
C ARG A 668 -14.88 -2.09 -3.46
N ARG A 669 -15.32 -0.81 -3.57
CA ARG A 669 -14.72 0.30 -2.80
C ARG A 669 -15.08 0.28 -1.31
N ARG A 670 -16.30 -0.18 -1.00
CA ARG A 670 -16.83 -0.28 0.36
C ARG A 670 -17.49 -1.64 0.56
N PRO A 671 -16.76 -2.68 0.94
CA PRO A 671 -17.34 -4.02 1.14
C PRO A 671 -18.34 -4.08 2.29
N TYR A 672 -18.22 -3.18 3.27
CA TYR A 672 -19.06 -3.10 4.46
C TYR A 672 -20.08 -1.97 4.31
N GLN A 673 -21.25 -2.31 3.77
CA GLN A 673 -22.32 -1.34 3.58
C GLN A 673 -23.68 -2.01 3.42
N VAL A 674 -24.73 -1.19 3.48
CA VAL A 674 -26.08 -1.60 3.11
C VAL A 674 -26.30 -1.29 1.63
N VAL A 675 -26.71 -2.28 0.86
CA VAL A 675 -27.11 -2.12 -0.54
C VAL A 675 -28.64 -2.08 -0.60
N LEU A 676 -29.19 -0.92 -0.92
CA LEU A 676 -30.63 -0.68 -1.02
C LEU A 676 -31.07 -0.64 -2.48
N PHE A 677 -31.86 -1.61 -2.89
CA PHE A 677 -32.57 -1.63 -4.16
C PHE A 677 -33.99 -1.08 -3.95
N ASP A 678 -34.22 0.16 -4.38
CA ASP A 678 -35.51 0.82 -4.13
C ASP A 678 -36.45 0.59 -5.31
N GLU A 679 -37.73 0.35 -5.02
CA GLU A 679 -38.78 0.07 -5.98
C GLU A 679 -38.51 -1.12 -6.92
N VAL A 680 -38.08 -2.24 -6.32
CA VAL A 680 -37.55 -3.44 -7.03
C VAL A 680 -38.57 -4.02 -8.02
N GLU A 681 -39.86 -3.79 -7.84
CA GLU A 681 -40.94 -4.20 -8.76
C GLU A 681 -40.85 -3.55 -10.14
N LYS A 682 -40.07 -2.47 -10.29
CA LYS A 682 -39.88 -1.78 -11.57
C LYS A 682 -38.68 -2.32 -12.36
N ALA A 683 -37.84 -3.15 -11.75
CA ALA A 683 -36.63 -3.65 -12.35
C ALA A 683 -36.90 -4.58 -13.55
N HIS A 684 -36.01 -4.55 -14.56
CA HIS A 684 -36.02 -5.52 -15.62
C HIS A 684 -35.73 -6.95 -15.10
N ASN A 685 -36.29 -7.97 -15.73
CA ASN A 685 -36.10 -9.36 -15.30
C ASN A 685 -34.64 -9.82 -15.18
N ASP A 686 -33.73 -9.30 -15.98
CA ASP A 686 -32.31 -9.63 -15.93
C ASP A 686 -31.62 -9.13 -14.63
N VAL A 687 -32.17 -8.11 -13.96
CA VAL A 687 -31.68 -7.66 -12.65
C VAL A 687 -31.85 -8.77 -11.61
N PHE A 688 -32.97 -9.50 -11.64
CA PHE A 688 -33.21 -10.60 -10.70
C PHE A 688 -32.22 -11.75 -10.89
N ASN A 689 -31.74 -11.99 -12.12
CA ASN A 689 -30.70 -12.99 -12.37
C ASN A 689 -29.36 -12.59 -11.72
N ILE A 690 -29.02 -11.30 -11.72
CA ILE A 690 -27.84 -10.76 -11.04
C ILE A 690 -28.02 -10.87 -9.52
N LEU A 691 -29.18 -10.49 -9.02
CA LEU A 691 -29.50 -10.56 -7.59
C LEU A 691 -29.49 -12.00 -7.08
N LEU A 692 -29.96 -12.98 -7.86
CA LEU A 692 -29.87 -14.39 -7.50
C LEU A 692 -28.42 -14.82 -7.27
N GLN A 693 -27.50 -14.42 -8.12
CA GLN A 693 -26.08 -14.74 -7.95
C GLN A 693 -25.52 -14.11 -6.66
N VAL A 694 -25.86 -12.85 -6.37
CA VAL A 694 -25.44 -12.18 -5.13
C VAL A 694 -26.03 -12.88 -3.89
N LEU A 695 -27.29 -13.26 -3.94
CA LEU A 695 -27.98 -13.88 -2.80
C LEU A 695 -27.54 -15.33 -2.54
N ASP A 696 -27.12 -16.07 -3.57
CA ASP A 696 -26.67 -17.46 -3.44
C ASP A 696 -25.20 -17.57 -3.13
N ASP A 697 -24.37 -16.97 -3.99
CA ASP A 697 -22.92 -17.14 -3.97
C ASP A 697 -22.22 -16.01 -3.19
N GLY A 698 -22.96 -14.93 -2.84
CA GLY A 698 -22.41 -13.72 -2.22
C GLY A 698 -21.32 -13.04 -3.06
N ARG A 699 -21.25 -13.35 -4.33
CA ARG A 699 -20.24 -12.85 -5.27
C ARG A 699 -20.87 -12.45 -6.58
N LEU A 700 -20.27 -11.47 -7.23
CA LEU A 700 -20.72 -11.01 -8.54
C LEU A 700 -19.50 -10.69 -9.42
N THR A 701 -19.45 -11.26 -10.61
CA THR A 701 -18.38 -10.94 -11.57
C THR A 701 -18.76 -9.72 -12.39
N ASP A 702 -17.90 -8.71 -12.40
CA ASP A 702 -18.12 -7.49 -13.19
C ASP A 702 -17.86 -7.70 -14.69
N GLY A 703 -18.16 -6.68 -15.50
CA GLY A 703 -17.92 -6.70 -16.95
C GLY A 703 -16.45 -6.81 -17.34
N GLN A 704 -15.52 -6.59 -16.40
CA GLN A 704 -14.07 -6.71 -16.59
C GLN A 704 -13.53 -8.08 -16.17
N GLY A 705 -14.39 -9.00 -15.70
CA GLY A 705 -14.01 -10.32 -15.22
C GLY A 705 -13.53 -10.35 -13.76
N ARG A 706 -13.68 -9.26 -13.00
CA ARG A 706 -13.31 -9.20 -11.58
C ARG A 706 -14.47 -9.69 -10.74
N THR A 707 -14.20 -10.52 -9.75
CA THR A 707 -15.20 -10.99 -8.79
C THR A 707 -15.26 -10.06 -7.60
N VAL A 708 -16.45 -9.53 -7.31
CA VAL A 708 -16.74 -8.65 -6.19
C VAL A 708 -17.48 -9.44 -5.11
N ASP A 709 -17.00 -9.32 -3.87
CA ASP A 709 -17.53 -10.03 -2.71
C ASP A 709 -18.62 -9.21 -2.00
N PHE A 710 -19.80 -9.80 -1.82
CA PHE A 710 -20.98 -9.23 -1.14
C PHE A 710 -21.21 -9.86 0.24
N SER A 711 -20.39 -10.80 0.69
CA SER A 711 -20.58 -11.52 1.96
C SER A 711 -20.66 -10.59 3.18
N ASN A 712 -20.07 -9.42 3.11
CA ASN A 712 -20.05 -8.41 4.17
C ASN A 712 -21.13 -7.32 3.99
N THR A 713 -22.01 -7.44 3.01
CA THR A 713 -23.08 -6.47 2.75
C THR A 713 -24.40 -6.92 3.36
N ILE A 714 -25.31 -5.97 3.58
CA ILE A 714 -26.72 -6.22 3.82
C ILE A 714 -27.48 -5.79 2.58
N VAL A 715 -28.24 -6.69 2.00
CA VAL A 715 -29.06 -6.44 0.82
C VAL A 715 -30.49 -6.16 1.24
N ILE A 716 -30.99 -4.97 0.94
CA ILE A 716 -32.36 -4.56 1.22
C ILE A 716 -33.04 -4.20 -0.08
N LEU A 717 -34.19 -4.83 -0.33
CA LEU A 717 -35.06 -4.55 -1.45
C LEU A 717 -36.33 -3.88 -0.90
N THR A 718 -36.77 -2.79 -1.49
CA THR A 718 -38.05 -2.18 -1.12
C THR A 718 -39.06 -2.30 -2.24
N SER A 719 -40.31 -2.54 -1.89
CA SER A 719 -41.39 -2.59 -2.86
C SER A 719 -42.70 -2.03 -2.26
N ASN A 720 -43.52 -1.51 -3.16
CA ASN A 720 -44.86 -1.03 -2.83
C ASN A 720 -45.94 -2.05 -3.27
N LEU A 721 -45.59 -3.24 -3.67
CA LEU A 721 -46.54 -4.29 -4.05
C LEU A 721 -47.44 -4.65 -2.87
N GLY A 722 -48.73 -4.83 -3.11
CA GLY A 722 -49.70 -5.15 -2.09
C GLY A 722 -50.03 -4.00 -1.13
N SER A 723 -49.47 -2.79 -1.34
CA SER A 723 -49.70 -1.63 -0.44
C SER A 723 -51.19 -1.23 -0.32
N GLN A 724 -52.02 -1.53 -1.34
CA GLN A 724 -53.46 -1.26 -1.32
C GLN A 724 -54.16 -2.01 -0.18
N TYR A 725 -53.79 -3.25 0.09
CA TYR A 725 -54.39 -4.06 1.17
C TYR A 725 -53.99 -3.50 2.54
N LEU A 726 -52.72 -3.09 2.66
CA LEU A 726 -52.20 -2.46 3.89
C LEU A 726 -52.80 -1.07 4.15
N THR A 727 -53.10 -0.30 3.10
CA THR A 727 -53.69 1.02 3.22
C THR A 727 -55.16 0.93 3.59
N ASN A 728 -55.87 -0.09 3.12
CA ASN A 728 -57.28 -0.29 3.40
C ASN A 728 -57.56 -0.99 4.75
N LEU A 729 -56.52 -1.47 5.43
CA LEU A 729 -56.68 -2.07 6.74
C LEU A 729 -57.12 -0.99 7.76
N ALA A 730 -58.16 -1.30 8.51
CA ALA A 730 -58.65 -0.37 9.54
C ALA A 730 -57.62 -0.19 10.68
N ASP A 731 -57.63 1.03 11.30
CA ASP A 731 -56.68 1.33 12.37
C ASP A 731 -56.87 0.34 13.55
N GLY A 732 -55.78 -0.27 13.98
CA GLY A 732 -55.77 -1.23 15.11
C GLY A 732 -55.95 -2.71 14.72
N HIS A 733 -56.14 -3.03 13.43
CA HIS A 733 -56.18 -4.42 12.96
C HIS A 733 -54.76 -4.94 12.72
N PRO A 734 -54.49 -6.20 13.07
CA PRO A 734 -53.18 -6.80 12.84
C PRO A 734 -52.88 -7.02 11.34
N VAL A 735 -51.65 -6.78 10.90
CA VAL A 735 -51.23 -6.88 9.50
C VAL A 735 -51.29 -8.33 9.00
N GLU A 736 -51.25 -9.29 9.89
CA GLU A 736 -51.37 -10.73 9.62
C GLU A 736 -52.68 -11.08 8.91
N GLU A 737 -53.74 -10.28 9.07
CA GLU A 737 -55.03 -10.49 8.41
C GLU A 737 -54.94 -10.28 6.88
N VAL A 738 -54.06 -9.38 6.41
CA VAL A 738 -53.91 -9.04 4.99
C VAL A 738 -52.62 -9.61 4.42
N GLU A 739 -51.77 -10.20 5.23
CA GLU A 739 -50.51 -10.81 4.80
C GLU A 739 -50.68 -11.81 3.66
N PRO A 740 -51.64 -12.78 3.69
CA PRO A 740 -51.84 -13.72 2.60
C PRO A 740 -52.15 -13.02 1.26
N GLN A 741 -52.95 -11.95 1.28
CA GLN A 741 -53.36 -11.21 0.09
C GLN A 741 -52.16 -10.40 -0.48
N VAL A 742 -51.31 -9.82 0.38
CA VAL A 742 -50.10 -9.14 -0.02
C VAL A 742 -49.13 -10.12 -0.60
N MET A 743 -48.95 -11.27 0.04
CA MET A 743 -48.03 -12.32 -0.43
C MET A 743 -48.47 -12.96 -1.74
N ASP A 744 -49.77 -13.05 -2.03
CA ASP A 744 -50.27 -13.51 -3.34
C ASP A 744 -49.87 -12.55 -4.48
N VAL A 745 -49.94 -11.24 -4.23
CA VAL A 745 -49.45 -10.23 -5.19
C VAL A 745 -47.95 -10.32 -5.40
N VAL A 746 -47.19 -10.51 -4.33
CA VAL A 746 -45.75 -10.64 -4.37
C VAL A 746 -45.34 -11.91 -5.14
N ARG A 747 -45.97 -13.06 -4.87
CA ARG A 747 -45.73 -14.32 -5.58
C ARG A 747 -46.15 -14.27 -7.06
N ALA A 748 -47.14 -13.47 -7.40
CA ALA A 748 -47.51 -13.26 -8.81
C ALA A 748 -46.50 -12.41 -9.56
N HIS A 749 -45.76 -11.53 -8.87
CA HIS A 749 -44.79 -10.64 -9.49
C HIS A 749 -43.37 -11.21 -9.50
N PHE A 750 -42.89 -11.78 -8.40
CA PHE A 750 -41.53 -12.31 -8.28
C PHE A 750 -41.54 -13.84 -8.44
N ARG A 751 -40.47 -14.34 -9.04
CA ARG A 751 -40.26 -15.79 -9.20
C ARG A 751 -40.06 -16.47 -7.84
N PRO A 752 -40.61 -17.67 -7.61
CA PRO A 752 -40.46 -18.40 -6.35
C PRO A 752 -38.99 -18.62 -5.97
N GLU A 753 -38.10 -18.84 -6.97
CA GLU A 753 -36.66 -18.97 -6.76
C GLU A 753 -36.06 -17.76 -6.05
N PHE A 754 -36.47 -16.55 -6.45
CA PHE A 754 -35.98 -15.31 -5.88
C PHE A 754 -36.44 -15.11 -4.44
N LEU A 755 -37.74 -15.33 -4.19
CA LEU A 755 -38.32 -15.16 -2.85
C LEU A 755 -37.71 -16.14 -1.85
N ASN A 756 -37.40 -17.38 -2.27
CA ASN A 756 -36.82 -18.41 -1.40
C ASN A 756 -35.34 -18.14 -1.04
N ARG A 757 -34.68 -17.17 -1.71
CA ARG A 757 -33.28 -16.79 -1.43
C ARG A 757 -33.16 -15.65 -0.43
N LEU A 758 -34.26 -14.96 -0.17
CA LEU A 758 -34.32 -13.90 0.83
C LEU A 758 -34.39 -14.51 2.24
N ASP A 759 -33.69 -13.90 3.17
CA ASP A 759 -33.73 -14.31 4.58
C ASP A 759 -35.07 -14.03 5.22
N GLU A 760 -35.66 -12.86 4.94
CA GLU A 760 -36.94 -12.46 5.46
C GLU A 760 -37.68 -11.52 4.51
N ILE A 761 -39.01 -11.69 4.45
CA ILE A 761 -39.94 -10.77 3.78
C ILE A 761 -40.68 -10.04 4.88
N ILE A 762 -40.53 -8.72 4.96
CA ILE A 762 -40.98 -7.90 6.08
C ILE A 762 -42.09 -6.95 5.62
N LEU A 763 -43.24 -7.05 6.28
CA LEU A 763 -44.37 -6.18 6.07
C LEU A 763 -44.29 -4.97 7.01
N PHE A 764 -44.31 -3.77 6.46
CA PHE A 764 -44.28 -2.52 7.21
C PHE A 764 -45.75 -2.06 7.53
N HIS A 765 -45.98 -1.83 8.78
CA HIS A 765 -47.25 -1.33 9.26
C HIS A 765 -47.49 0.12 8.82
N ARG A 766 -48.74 0.47 8.64
CA ARG A 766 -49.14 1.87 8.50
C ARG A 766 -48.87 2.62 9.81
N LEU A 767 -48.36 3.84 9.71
CA LEU A 767 -48.14 4.66 10.90
C LEU A 767 -49.49 5.26 11.35
N GLY A 768 -49.86 5.05 12.60
CA GLY A 768 -51.01 5.70 13.23
C GLY A 768 -50.66 7.10 13.76
N ALA A 769 -51.68 7.84 14.16
CA ALA A 769 -51.52 9.18 14.75
C ALA A 769 -50.65 9.15 16.02
N ASP A 770 -50.71 8.08 16.80
CA ASP A 770 -49.94 7.88 18.04
C ASP A 770 -48.42 7.80 17.79
N HIS A 771 -48.02 7.38 16.59
CA HIS A 771 -46.61 7.30 16.21
C HIS A 771 -46.01 8.65 15.79
N MET A 772 -46.84 9.68 15.58
CA MET A 772 -46.39 10.95 15.02
C MET A 772 -45.56 11.78 16.02
N ALA A 773 -45.98 11.79 17.30
CA ALA A 773 -45.29 12.59 18.31
C ALA A 773 -43.79 12.20 18.49
N PRO A 774 -43.41 10.91 18.65
CA PRO A 774 -42.00 10.52 18.64
C PRO A 774 -41.27 10.83 17.33
N ILE A 775 -41.95 10.74 16.19
CA ILE A 775 -41.31 11.04 14.89
C ILE A 775 -41.04 12.56 14.77
N VAL A 776 -41.91 13.41 15.30
CA VAL A 776 -41.70 14.86 15.42
C VAL A 776 -40.44 15.14 16.23
N ASP A 777 -40.28 14.51 17.40
CA ASP A 777 -39.12 14.69 18.26
C ASP A 777 -37.79 14.33 17.51
N ILE A 778 -37.79 13.24 16.73
CA ILE A 778 -36.65 12.85 15.91
C ILE A 778 -36.34 13.93 14.83
N GLN A 779 -37.35 14.47 14.16
CA GLN A 779 -37.16 15.49 13.14
C GLN A 779 -36.68 16.82 13.74
N VAL A 780 -37.25 17.26 14.86
CA VAL A 780 -36.81 18.45 15.60
C VAL A 780 -35.40 18.27 16.15
N GLY A 781 -35.06 17.08 16.65
CA GLY A 781 -33.70 16.75 17.10
C GLY A 781 -32.68 16.87 15.98
N ARG A 782 -33.03 16.57 14.73
CA ARG A 782 -32.16 16.81 13.57
C ARG A 782 -31.91 18.31 13.33
N VAL A 783 -32.93 19.15 13.49
CA VAL A 783 -32.81 20.61 13.43
C VAL A 783 -31.92 21.13 14.54
N ALA A 784 -32.09 20.64 15.77
CA ALA A 784 -31.27 21.03 16.91
C ALA A 784 -29.79 20.66 16.71
N LYS A 785 -29.50 19.54 16.07
CA LYS A 785 -28.10 19.17 15.71
C LYS A 785 -27.45 20.19 14.78
N LEU A 786 -28.19 20.80 13.85
CA LEU A 786 -27.67 21.83 12.94
C LEU A 786 -27.30 23.13 13.66
N LEU A 787 -27.90 23.37 14.82
CA LEU A 787 -27.67 24.56 15.63
C LEU A 787 -26.64 24.35 16.75
N LYS A 788 -26.07 23.16 16.85
CA LYS A 788 -25.14 22.80 17.93
C LYS A 788 -23.91 23.71 18.00
N ASP A 789 -23.38 24.10 16.85
CA ASP A 789 -22.21 24.99 16.78
C ASP A 789 -22.48 26.37 17.32
N ARG A 790 -23.74 26.85 17.23
CA ARG A 790 -24.20 28.12 17.80
C ARG A 790 -24.71 27.99 19.23
N LYS A 791 -24.71 26.76 19.78
CA LYS A 791 -25.26 26.45 21.14
C LYS A 791 -26.70 26.91 21.33
N VAL A 792 -27.51 26.92 20.26
CA VAL A 792 -28.92 27.31 20.32
C VAL A 792 -29.77 26.06 20.60
N GLY A 793 -30.51 26.11 21.70
CA GLY A 793 -31.46 25.04 22.09
C GLY A 793 -32.85 25.28 21.46
N ILE A 794 -33.57 24.18 21.19
CA ILE A 794 -35.01 24.21 20.80
C ILE A 794 -35.79 23.46 21.86
N ASP A 795 -36.79 24.11 22.45
CA ASP A 795 -37.72 23.51 23.42
C ASP A 795 -39.12 23.53 22.83
N LEU A 796 -39.64 22.33 22.55
CA LEU A 796 -40.92 22.12 21.89
C LEU A 796 -42.01 21.78 22.91
N SER A 797 -43.05 22.61 23.03
CA SER A 797 -44.18 22.33 23.89
C SER A 797 -44.97 21.07 23.44
N PRO A 798 -45.66 20.36 24.32
CA PRO A 798 -46.50 19.24 23.95
C PRO A 798 -47.58 19.60 22.92
N ALA A 799 -48.17 20.78 23.01
CA ALA A 799 -49.17 21.30 22.05
C ALA A 799 -48.55 21.52 20.66
N ALA A 800 -47.37 22.12 20.58
CA ALA A 800 -46.65 22.31 19.33
C ALA A 800 -46.25 20.98 18.67
N ARG A 801 -45.87 19.99 19.49
CA ARG A 801 -45.55 18.63 19.03
C ARG A 801 -46.75 17.95 18.38
N GLU A 802 -47.91 17.97 19.07
CA GLU A 802 -49.15 17.39 18.55
C GLU A 802 -49.59 18.11 17.27
N TRP A 803 -49.50 19.42 17.24
CA TRP A 803 -49.82 20.23 16.06
C TRP A 803 -48.98 19.88 14.84
N LEU A 804 -47.68 19.79 15.02
CA LEU A 804 -46.75 19.35 13.96
C LEU A 804 -47.07 17.92 13.50
N GLY A 805 -47.36 17.02 14.43
CA GLY A 805 -47.79 15.66 14.15
C GLY A 805 -49.06 15.63 13.30
N ARG A 806 -50.05 16.39 13.65
CA ARG A 806 -51.34 16.49 12.93
C ARG A 806 -51.17 17.07 11.52
N VAL A 807 -50.42 18.16 11.38
CA VAL A 807 -50.18 18.82 10.08
C VAL A 807 -49.25 18.01 9.17
N GLY A 808 -48.35 17.26 9.79
CA GLY A 808 -47.39 16.44 9.08
C GLY A 808 -47.84 15.01 8.78
N TYR A 809 -49.05 14.62 9.18
CA TYR A 809 -49.59 13.28 8.95
C TYR A 809 -50.51 13.26 7.74
N ASP A 810 -50.34 12.28 6.87
CA ASP A 810 -51.19 11.98 5.75
C ASP A 810 -51.56 10.48 5.74
N PRO A 811 -52.87 10.13 5.69
CA PRO A 811 -53.27 8.72 5.69
C PRO A 811 -52.68 7.86 4.59
N VAL A 812 -52.34 8.43 3.44
CA VAL A 812 -51.81 7.74 2.26
C VAL A 812 -50.26 7.76 2.23
N TYR A 813 -49.69 8.90 2.61
CA TYR A 813 -48.24 9.14 2.54
C TYR A 813 -47.51 9.01 3.88
N GLY A 814 -48.22 8.63 4.95
CA GLY A 814 -47.68 8.43 6.29
C GLY A 814 -46.98 9.68 6.85
N ALA A 815 -45.78 9.51 7.38
CA ALA A 815 -44.98 10.59 7.95
C ALA A 815 -44.13 11.35 6.91
N ARG A 816 -44.27 11.09 5.59
CA ARG A 816 -43.45 11.76 4.55
C ARG A 816 -43.67 13.28 4.49
N PRO A 817 -44.93 13.83 4.69
CA PRO A 817 -45.16 15.27 4.70
C PRO A 817 -44.57 15.96 5.95
N LEU A 818 -44.35 15.24 7.05
CA LEU A 818 -43.84 15.82 8.30
C LEU A 818 -42.51 16.57 8.13
N LYS A 819 -41.59 16.05 7.29
CA LYS A 819 -40.33 16.75 7.02
C LYS A 819 -40.58 18.14 6.43
N ARG A 820 -41.54 18.25 5.53
CA ARG A 820 -41.92 19.56 4.93
C ARG A 820 -42.63 20.45 5.95
N ALA A 821 -43.45 19.87 6.83
CA ALA A 821 -44.10 20.62 7.89
C ALA A 821 -43.06 21.20 8.87
N VAL A 822 -42.11 20.42 9.33
CA VAL A 822 -41.00 20.90 10.17
C VAL A 822 -40.17 21.96 9.46
N GLN A 823 -39.87 21.80 8.18
CA GLN A 823 -39.14 22.81 7.40
C GLN A 823 -39.93 24.11 7.36
N ARG A 824 -41.16 24.07 6.91
CA ARG A 824 -41.98 25.26 6.68
C ARG A 824 -42.38 26.00 7.96
N TYR A 825 -42.74 25.28 9.02
CA TYR A 825 -43.30 25.87 10.22
C TYR A 825 -42.30 26.04 11.36
N LEU A 826 -41.14 25.38 11.32
CA LEU A 826 -40.11 25.52 12.32
C LEU A 826 -38.82 26.07 11.76
N GLN A 827 -38.25 25.45 10.71
CA GLN A 827 -36.91 25.85 10.22
C GLN A 827 -36.92 27.22 9.54
N ASP A 828 -37.89 27.49 8.67
CA ASP A 828 -37.94 28.75 7.92
C ASP A 828 -38.19 29.97 8.89
N PRO A 829 -39.12 29.91 9.85
CA PRO A 829 -39.26 30.98 10.85
C PRO A 829 -38.05 31.12 11.78
N LEU A 830 -37.42 30.02 12.14
CA LEU A 830 -36.20 30.03 12.97
C LEU A 830 -35.03 30.67 12.24
N ALA A 831 -34.87 30.35 10.96
CA ALA A 831 -33.83 30.98 10.11
C ALA A 831 -34.03 32.50 10.02
N ASP A 832 -35.27 32.95 9.85
CA ASP A 832 -35.64 34.38 9.86
C ASP A 832 -35.25 35.07 11.19
N LEU A 833 -35.53 34.44 12.33
CA LEU A 833 -35.16 34.98 13.63
C LEU A 833 -33.66 35.05 13.84
N ILE A 834 -32.91 34.04 13.36
CA ILE A 834 -31.46 34.02 13.41
C ILE A 834 -30.88 35.13 12.52
N LEU A 835 -31.37 35.30 11.30
CA LEU A 835 -30.87 36.30 10.37
C LEU A 835 -31.18 37.74 10.82
N ARG A 836 -32.28 37.96 11.53
CA ARG A 836 -32.63 39.24 12.17
C ARG A 836 -31.86 39.50 13.48
N GLY A 837 -30.98 38.56 13.89
CA GLY A 837 -30.21 38.70 15.13
C GLY A 837 -31.05 38.58 16.43
N ALA A 838 -32.30 38.12 16.35
CA ALA A 838 -33.15 37.93 17.49
C ALA A 838 -32.74 36.68 18.32
N VAL A 839 -32.16 35.67 17.70
CA VAL A 839 -31.57 34.47 18.34
C VAL A 839 -30.06 34.66 18.42
N LYS A 840 -29.55 34.79 19.64
CA LYS A 840 -28.13 34.88 19.95
C LYS A 840 -27.56 33.50 20.22
N ASP A 841 -26.23 33.35 20.04
CA ASP A 841 -25.56 32.13 20.40
C ASP A 841 -25.71 31.82 21.89
N GLY A 842 -26.08 30.59 22.20
CA GLY A 842 -26.37 30.16 23.58
C GLY A 842 -27.80 30.37 24.06
N SER A 843 -28.73 30.95 23.24
CA SER A 843 -30.14 31.13 23.62
C SER A 843 -30.96 29.86 23.39
N THR A 844 -32.12 29.77 24.07
CA THR A 844 -33.12 28.71 23.88
C THR A 844 -34.34 29.27 23.17
N VAL A 845 -34.83 28.60 22.13
CA VAL A 845 -36.03 28.97 21.43
C VAL A 845 -37.18 28.07 21.89
N HIS A 846 -38.18 28.66 22.55
CA HIS A 846 -39.40 27.98 22.92
C HIS A 846 -40.38 28.02 21.77
N VAL A 847 -40.88 26.85 21.40
CA VAL A 847 -41.86 26.69 20.31
C VAL A 847 -43.16 26.23 20.89
N ASP A 848 -44.23 27.01 20.68
CA ASP A 848 -45.56 26.72 21.21
C ASP A 848 -46.65 26.84 20.13
N GLU A 849 -47.81 26.25 20.32
CA GLU A 849 -48.99 26.41 19.47
C GLU A 849 -49.81 27.61 19.94
N GLY A 850 -50.10 28.52 19.00
CA GLY A 850 -51.02 29.63 19.27
C GLY A 850 -51.80 29.98 18.00
N ASP A 851 -53.15 30.10 18.16
CA ASP A 851 -54.09 30.46 17.08
C ASP A 851 -53.97 29.59 15.79
N GLY A 852 -53.68 28.30 15.98
CA GLY A 852 -53.55 27.35 14.86
C GLY A 852 -52.24 27.42 14.04
N ALA A 853 -51.20 28.06 14.59
CA ALA A 853 -49.86 28.14 14.03
C ALA A 853 -48.81 28.01 15.13
N LEU A 854 -47.55 27.72 14.73
CA LEU A 854 -46.42 27.70 15.67
C LEU A 854 -45.95 29.14 15.96
N THR A 855 -45.72 29.41 17.25
CA THR A 855 -45.09 30.65 17.72
C THR A 855 -43.74 30.35 18.32
N LEU A 856 -42.72 31.08 17.87
CA LEU A 856 -41.31 30.92 18.35
C LEU A 856 -40.95 32.11 19.22
N ARG A 857 -40.55 31.84 20.48
CA ARG A 857 -40.12 32.85 21.45
C ARG A 857 -38.67 32.55 21.86
N VAL A 858 -37.80 33.53 21.87
CA VAL A 858 -36.41 33.41 22.30
C VAL A 858 -36.36 33.74 23.80
N ALA A 859 -35.78 32.78 24.58
CA ALA A 859 -35.51 32.97 26.00
C ALA A 859 -34.12 33.53 26.28
#